data_a817e58f530b27a1c93d2c7b8b4e4b8b
#
_entry.id   a817e58f530b27a1c93d2c7b8b4e4b8b
#
_cell.length_a   1.000
_cell.length_b   1.000
_cell.length_c   1.000
_cell.angle_alpha   90.00
_cell.angle_beta   90.00
_cell.angle_gamma   90.00
#
_symmetry.space_group_name_H-M   'P 1'
#
loop_
_entity.id
_entity.type
_entity.pdbx_description
1 polymer ?
#
loop_
_entity_poly.entity_id
_entity_poly.type
_entity_poly.pdbx_seq_one_letter_code
_entity_poly.pdbx_strand_id
1 'polypeptide(L)'
;MLLYCCLLLIADGCATTEFVKLREKPHNPLADRMNTTAFGLVKYSQRTDLFLRQTGYQGTADLKGMILHTQQHINTEQFHEAAHALAELKYLGAEAAKIHDVQLASELYFDSAKSAWRYFATPDSGGRQPDPNDPQHRGTAEVYNASSEQLLRIARTAGKVQLGQSIFMPITHRQLDFEIPFSSRLLTPDQMGDFEFVSDYQLKNLRSRNTFAGLGVPIIVIRRQSEQRDPVEKYYTKGMSFAASLVLRFDDETPADARLQIFDPRESDGMLVGDTVMPLETDVSTPLARYLSNKDISLLDTWGYLRPDRADKVSGLYMVQPYDPDRIPVLMVHGVWSSPMTWMEMFNDLQADPEIRRKYQFWFYLYPTGEPLAFSAAKLREELQKVRHDCDPYHRNDRLDEMVVVGHSMGGLISQMLTINSGDKLWSSVSNRSVDDLKANEEVKSEIRRVFFFESNPSVDRIVTIASPYSGSSLSNRFTQWLSGSLVWLPARTYQLSRVIFEQDDKSWWESFSAPRTSMDSLTKKSGVLRLIRETRIPDDVKHHNIVGISRGTSQADWTDGVVAYRSAHCEDASSEKIVRASHSEVHRHPDAVAEVRRILLEHLLETQHRRFPVVPVKHTVEASSAAQTCDPHMAP
;
A
#
# COMPACT_ATOMS: atom_id res chain seq x y z
N MET A 1 -34.06 -14.70 -25.60
CA MET A 1 -33.72 -13.27 -25.50
C MET A 1 -32.91 -12.94 -24.23
N LEU A 2 -33.22 -13.49 -23.06
CA LEU A 2 -32.43 -13.31 -21.81
C LEU A 2 -31.02 -13.93 -21.88
N LEU A 3 -30.86 -15.10 -22.55
CA LEU A 3 -29.53 -15.73 -22.72
C LEU A 3 -28.59 -14.92 -23.64
N TYR A 4 -29.14 -14.20 -24.60
CA TYR A 4 -28.37 -13.34 -25.53
C TYR A 4 -27.91 -12.04 -24.86
N CYS A 5 -28.69 -11.50 -23.92
CA CYS A 5 -28.27 -10.33 -23.12
C CYS A 5 -27.17 -10.69 -22.10
N CYS A 6 -27.19 -11.91 -21.52
CA CYS A 6 -26.12 -12.38 -20.64
C CYS A 6 -24.82 -12.65 -21.40
N LEU A 7 -24.89 -13.13 -22.65
CA LEU A 7 -23.71 -13.34 -23.49
C LEU A 7 -23.08 -12.03 -24.01
N LEU A 8 -23.86 -10.97 -24.19
CA LEU A 8 -23.36 -9.63 -24.55
C LEU A 8 -22.68 -8.93 -23.34
N LEU A 9 -23.14 -9.18 -22.11
CA LEU A 9 -22.47 -8.67 -20.89
C LEU A 9 -21.16 -9.42 -20.57
N ILE A 10 -20.99 -10.65 -21.08
CA ILE A 10 -19.74 -11.42 -20.94
C ILE A 10 -18.73 -11.03 -22.02
N ALA A 11 -19.18 -10.52 -23.17
CA ALA A 11 -18.29 -10.10 -24.27
C ALA A 11 -17.58 -8.75 -24.00
N ASP A 12 -18.17 -7.88 -23.17
CA ASP A 12 -17.52 -6.64 -22.73
C ASP A 12 -16.60 -6.84 -21.49
N GLY A 13 -16.61 -8.03 -20.87
CA GLY A 13 -15.87 -8.36 -19.64
C GLY A 13 -14.42 -8.81 -19.82
N CYS A 14 -13.87 -8.84 -21.04
CA CYS A 14 -12.46 -9.20 -21.30
C CYS A 14 -11.57 -7.99 -21.60
N ALA A 15 -12.02 -6.77 -21.40
CA ALA A 15 -11.13 -5.61 -21.39
C ALA A 15 -10.35 -5.64 -20.06
N THR A 16 -9.07 -5.99 -20.09
CA THR A 16 -8.16 -5.83 -18.96
C THR A 16 -8.28 -4.39 -18.48
N THR A 17 -8.66 -4.18 -17.22
CA THR A 17 -8.76 -2.84 -16.64
C THR A 17 -7.39 -2.19 -16.70
N GLU A 18 -7.23 -1.16 -17.51
CA GLU A 18 -5.97 -0.42 -17.63
C GLU A 18 -5.88 0.60 -16.49
N PHE A 19 -4.92 0.44 -15.58
CA PHE A 19 -4.71 1.35 -14.46
C PHE A 19 -3.71 2.47 -14.76
N VAL A 20 -2.84 2.28 -15.76
CA VAL A 20 -1.94 3.31 -16.28
C VAL A 20 -1.94 3.30 -17.80
N LYS A 21 -1.73 4.48 -18.38
CA LYS A 21 -1.45 4.66 -19.79
C LYS A 21 -0.10 5.34 -19.96
N LEU A 22 0.73 4.83 -20.87
CA LEU A 22 1.98 5.49 -21.25
C LEU A 22 1.63 6.81 -21.98
N ARG A 23 2.27 7.90 -21.56
CA ARG A 23 2.11 9.22 -22.20
C ARG A 23 2.93 9.29 -23.48
N GLU A 24 2.47 10.03 -24.44
CA GLU A 24 3.24 10.34 -25.67
C GLU A 24 4.49 11.19 -25.34
N LYS A 25 4.35 12.07 -24.36
CA LYS A 25 5.45 12.89 -23.80
C LYS A 25 5.41 12.83 -22.28
N PRO A 26 6.56 12.74 -21.61
CA PRO A 26 6.62 12.79 -20.17
C PRO A 26 5.93 14.04 -19.61
N HIS A 27 5.27 13.89 -18.46
CA HIS A 27 4.69 15.04 -17.77
C HIS A 27 5.80 15.92 -17.20
N ASN A 28 5.79 17.19 -17.56
CA ASN A 28 6.71 18.18 -17.03
C ASN A 28 5.90 19.31 -16.36
N PRO A 29 5.93 19.45 -15.02
CA PRO A 29 5.15 20.45 -14.30
C PRO A 29 5.57 21.90 -14.62
N LEU A 30 6.76 22.09 -15.18
CA LEU A 30 7.27 23.41 -15.55
C LEU A 30 6.85 23.88 -16.95
N ALA A 31 6.39 22.95 -17.83
CA ALA A 31 6.17 23.24 -19.25
C ALA A 31 5.18 24.39 -19.51
N ASP A 32 4.17 24.55 -18.66
CA ASP A 32 3.17 25.62 -18.79
C ASP A 32 3.64 26.96 -18.19
N ARG A 33 4.59 26.92 -17.25
CA ARG A 33 5.05 28.10 -16.50
C ARG A 33 6.37 28.66 -17.06
N MET A 34 7.20 27.77 -17.56
CA MET A 34 8.55 28.09 -18.03
C MET A 34 8.78 27.47 -19.41
N ASN A 35 8.90 28.29 -20.44
CA ASN A 35 9.19 27.81 -21.78
C ASN A 35 9.98 28.84 -22.60
N THR A 36 10.58 28.36 -23.67
CA THR A 36 11.14 29.22 -24.70
C THR A 36 10.18 29.21 -25.89
N THR A 37 9.65 30.36 -26.25
CA THR A 37 8.74 30.46 -27.41
C THR A 37 9.49 30.27 -28.73
N ALA A 38 8.77 29.92 -29.80
CA ALA A 38 9.33 29.78 -31.15
C ALA A 38 10.04 31.06 -31.67
N PHE A 39 9.76 32.22 -31.07
CA PHE A 39 10.39 33.49 -31.38
C PHE A 39 11.59 33.83 -30.46
N GLY A 40 12.08 32.86 -29.65
CA GLY A 40 13.20 33.06 -28.74
C GLY A 40 12.88 33.86 -27.47
N LEU A 41 11.60 34.20 -27.23
CA LEU A 41 11.19 34.81 -25.98
C LEU A 41 11.23 33.75 -24.86
N VAL A 42 11.96 34.07 -23.81
CA VAL A 42 12.12 33.19 -22.63
C VAL A 42 11.09 33.55 -21.57
N LYS A 43 10.30 32.59 -21.14
CA LYS A 43 9.34 32.75 -20.05
C LYS A 43 9.91 32.08 -18.80
N TYR A 44 10.22 32.89 -17.80
CA TYR A 44 10.70 32.47 -16.48
C TYR A 44 9.74 32.99 -15.38
N SER A 45 9.97 32.62 -14.11
CA SER A 45 9.09 33.02 -13.02
C SER A 45 9.14 34.51 -12.74
N GLN A 46 8.10 35.03 -12.10
CA GLN A 46 8.06 36.43 -11.65
C GLN A 46 9.18 36.75 -10.63
N ARG A 47 9.62 35.76 -9.86
CA ARG A 47 10.71 35.90 -8.89
C ARG A 47 12.03 36.16 -9.60
N THR A 48 12.33 35.41 -10.64
CA THR A 48 13.53 35.62 -11.47
C THR A 48 13.46 36.97 -12.21
N ASP A 49 12.28 37.38 -12.71
CA ASP A 49 12.10 38.69 -13.31
C ASP A 49 12.37 39.83 -12.30
N LEU A 50 11.81 39.71 -11.10
CA LEU A 50 12.02 40.69 -10.03
C LEU A 50 13.51 40.77 -9.64
N PHE A 51 14.18 39.65 -9.46
CA PHE A 51 15.60 39.59 -9.14
C PHE A 51 16.45 40.29 -10.22
N LEU A 52 16.24 39.98 -11.52
CA LEU A 52 16.97 40.60 -12.62
C LEU A 52 16.80 42.13 -12.66
N ARG A 53 15.58 42.62 -12.41
CA ARG A 53 15.29 44.06 -12.33
C ARG A 53 15.94 44.71 -11.11
N GLN A 54 15.88 44.11 -9.95
CA GLN A 54 16.46 44.63 -8.71
C GLN A 54 17.99 44.70 -8.76
N THR A 55 18.62 43.76 -9.44
CA THR A 55 20.06 43.72 -9.67
C THR A 55 20.53 44.58 -10.86
N GLY A 56 19.59 45.28 -11.53
CA GLY A 56 19.92 46.24 -12.57
C GLY A 56 20.29 45.61 -13.92
N TYR A 57 19.80 44.39 -14.24
CA TYR A 57 19.99 43.80 -15.57
C TYR A 57 19.24 44.62 -16.62
N GLN A 58 19.96 45.24 -17.51
CA GLN A 58 19.43 46.07 -18.60
C GLN A 58 19.63 45.45 -19.98
N GLY A 59 20.06 44.18 -20.04
CA GLY A 59 20.33 43.47 -21.28
C GLY A 59 19.06 43.18 -22.06
N THR A 60 19.19 42.95 -23.36
CA THR A 60 18.17 42.31 -24.19
C THR A 60 17.85 40.93 -23.62
N ALA A 61 16.73 40.32 -24.01
CA ALA A 61 16.31 38.98 -23.53
C ALA A 61 17.30 37.86 -23.98
N ASP A 62 18.57 38.06 -23.73
CA ASP A 62 19.68 37.13 -23.98
C ASP A 62 19.89 36.24 -22.74
N LEU A 63 19.51 34.99 -22.87
CA LEU A 63 19.60 34.01 -21.79
C LEU A 63 21.03 33.86 -21.25
N LYS A 64 22.03 33.88 -22.12
CA LYS A 64 23.46 33.80 -21.72
C LYS A 64 23.88 35.01 -20.89
N GLY A 65 23.46 36.21 -21.31
CA GLY A 65 23.72 37.44 -20.54
C GLY A 65 23.06 37.43 -19.18
N MET A 66 21.80 36.95 -19.09
CA MET A 66 21.08 36.79 -17.81
C MET A 66 21.80 35.81 -16.88
N ILE A 67 22.27 34.67 -17.39
CA ILE A 67 23.02 33.67 -16.61
C ILE A 67 24.30 34.29 -16.07
N LEU A 68 25.11 34.95 -16.92
CA LEU A 68 26.34 35.58 -16.52
C LEU A 68 26.13 36.69 -15.48
N HIS A 69 25.12 37.52 -15.65
CA HIS A 69 24.76 38.55 -14.68
C HIS A 69 24.35 37.93 -13.33
N THR A 70 23.49 36.91 -13.33
CA THR A 70 23.04 36.23 -12.11
C THR A 70 24.19 35.56 -11.38
N GLN A 71 25.16 34.99 -12.08
CA GLN A 71 26.35 34.37 -11.49
C GLN A 71 27.19 35.33 -10.63
N GLN A 72 27.21 36.63 -10.96
CA GLN A 72 27.95 37.64 -10.18
C GLN A 72 27.36 37.88 -8.79
N HIS A 73 26.05 37.52 -8.59
CA HIS A 73 25.34 37.73 -7.34
C HIS A 73 25.28 36.49 -6.44
N ILE A 74 25.88 35.37 -6.84
CA ILE A 74 25.83 34.11 -6.07
C ILE A 74 26.56 34.16 -4.73
N ASN A 75 27.44 35.16 -4.51
CA ASN A 75 28.19 35.34 -3.27
C ASN A 75 27.74 36.62 -2.51
N THR A 76 26.55 37.11 -2.75
CA THR A 76 25.99 38.32 -2.13
C THR A 76 24.91 37.96 -1.10
N GLU A 77 24.34 39.00 -0.44
CA GLU A 77 23.19 38.85 0.46
C GLU A 77 21.93 38.31 -0.25
N GLN A 78 21.88 38.38 -1.59
CA GLN A 78 20.80 37.86 -2.43
C GLN A 78 21.08 36.43 -2.94
N PHE A 79 21.84 35.66 -2.16
CA PHE A 79 22.26 34.31 -2.55
C PHE A 79 21.09 33.40 -2.96
N HIS A 80 20.01 33.32 -2.18
CA HIS A 80 18.89 32.42 -2.47
C HIS A 80 18.13 32.84 -3.73
N GLU A 81 17.90 34.14 -3.92
CA GLU A 81 17.27 34.67 -5.12
C GLU A 81 18.14 34.41 -6.38
N ALA A 82 19.44 34.62 -6.24
CA ALA A 82 20.39 34.36 -7.31
C ALA A 82 20.49 32.87 -7.65
N ALA A 83 20.52 31.98 -6.64
CA ALA A 83 20.58 30.54 -6.83
C ALA A 83 19.30 30.00 -7.51
N HIS A 84 18.13 30.49 -7.10
CA HIS A 84 16.85 30.18 -7.74
C HIS A 84 16.83 30.65 -9.21
N ALA A 85 17.13 31.94 -9.46
CA ALA A 85 17.14 32.49 -10.81
C ALA A 85 18.14 31.76 -11.70
N LEU A 86 19.32 31.42 -11.19
CA LEU A 86 20.32 30.69 -11.93
C LEU A 86 19.86 29.27 -12.29
N ALA A 87 19.15 28.59 -11.37
CA ALA A 87 18.56 27.29 -11.64
C ALA A 87 17.53 27.37 -12.78
N GLU A 88 16.59 28.32 -12.72
CA GLU A 88 15.57 28.52 -13.77
C GLU A 88 16.19 28.85 -15.12
N LEU A 89 17.11 29.83 -15.18
CA LEU A 89 17.72 30.27 -16.44
C LEU A 89 18.55 29.16 -17.09
N LYS A 90 19.31 28.38 -16.31
CA LYS A 90 20.05 27.22 -16.83
C LYS A 90 19.14 26.11 -17.30
N TYR A 91 18.04 25.82 -16.59
CA TYR A 91 17.02 24.88 -17.04
C TYR A 91 16.44 25.28 -18.40
N LEU A 92 16.06 26.55 -18.59
CA LEU A 92 15.59 27.09 -19.85
C LEU A 92 16.62 27.01 -20.98
N GLY A 93 17.89 27.25 -20.64
CA GLY A 93 19.01 27.05 -21.57
C GLY A 93 19.17 25.61 -22.01
N ALA A 94 19.00 24.68 -21.08
CA ALA A 94 19.04 23.25 -21.35
C ALA A 94 17.89 22.81 -22.27
N GLU A 95 16.66 23.27 -21.99
CA GLU A 95 15.48 22.98 -22.84
C GLU A 95 15.66 23.53 -24.26
N ALA A 96 16.26 24.72 -24.42
CA ALA A 96 16.56 25.29 -25.73
C ALA A 96 17.66 24.51 -26.48
N ALA A 97 18.69 24.02 -25.79
CA ALA A 97 19.80 23.27 -26.39
C ALA A 97 19.45 21.80 -26.70
N LYS A 98 18.52 21.21 -25.98
CA LYS A 98 18.22 19.77 -25.93
C LYS A 98 18.06 19.07 -27.29
N ILE A 99 17.55 19.79 -28.31
CA ILE A 99 17.29 19.21 -29.64
C ILE A 99 18.54 19.27 -30.53
N HIS A 100 19.40 20.29 -30.32
CA HIS A 100 20.51 20.59 -31.22
C HIS A 100 21.88 20.27 -30.63
N ASP A 101 22.02 20.34 -29.30
CA ASP A 101 23.26 20.11 -28.59
C ASP A 101 22.97 19.41 -27.24
N VAL A 102 22.93 18.09 -27.27
CA VAL A 102 22.63 17.25 -26.10
C VAL A 102 23.73 17.38 -25.03
N GLN A 103 24.98 17.64 -25.43
CA GLN A 103 26.07 17.85 -24.50
C GLN A 103 25.88 19.14 -23.69
N LEU A 104 25.65 20.26 -24.36
CA LEU A 104 25.34 21.53 -23.72
C LEU A 104 24.09 21.44 -22.85
N ALA A 105 23.02 20.77 -23.34
CA ALA A 105 21.81 20.55 -22.56
C ALA A 105 22.10 19.77 -21.28
N SER A 106 22.89 18.71 -21.36
CA SER A 106 23.26 17.88 -20.20
C SER A 106 24.05 18.68 -19.16
N GLU A 107 25.02 19.52 -19.60
CA GLU A 107 25.77 20.40 -18.71
C GLU A 107 24.87 21.44 -18.02
N LEU A 108 23.97 22.06 -18.78
CA LEU A 108 23.03 23.05 -18.25
C LEU A 108 22.02 22.43 -17.27
N TYR A 109 21.49 21.21 -17.53
CA TYR A 109 20.64 20.52 -16.57
C TYR A 109 21.39 20.18 -15.29
N PHE A 110 22.62 19.66 -15.38
CA PHE A 110 23.44 19.38 -14.21
C PHE A 110 23.67 20.66 -13.39
N ASP A 111 24.09 21.74 -14.04
CA ASP A 111 24.33 23.00 -13.39
C ASP A 111 23.07 23.69 -12.85
N SER A 112 21.90 23.48 -13.49
CA SER A 112 20.60 23.89 -12.99
C SER A 112 20.27 23.16 -11.69
N ALA A 113 20.35 21.82 -11.70
CA ALA A 113 20.11 21.00 -10.50
C ALA A 113 21.08 21.37 -9.37
N LYS A 114 22.37 21.60 -9.67
CA LYS A 114 23.37 22.05 -8.67
C LYS A 114 23.03 23.42 -8.09
N SER A 115 22.57 24.36 -8.91
CA SER A 115 22.16 25.69 -8.43
C SER A 115 20.94 25.61 -7.51
N ALA A 116 19.93 24.79 -7.90
CA ALA A 116 18.76 24.54 -7.07
C ALA A 116 19.12 23.79 -5.77
N TRP A 117 20.02 22.80 -5.81
CA TRP A 117 20.53 22.13 -4.61
C TRP A 117 21.17 23.10 -3.63
N ARG A 118 22.05 23.99 -4.13
CA ARG A 118 22.72 25.01 -3.30
C ARG A 118 21.74 25.96 -2.63
N TYR A 119 20.62 26.28 -3.27
CA TYR A 119 19.55 27.05 -2.65
C TYR A 119 19.07 26.44 -1.34
N PHE A 120 18.96 25.11 -1.24
CA PHE A 120 18.51 24.40 -0.04
C PHE A 120 19.67 24.09 0.93
N ALA A 121 20.85 23.79 0.41
CA ALA A 121 21.96 23.28 1.19
C ALA A 121 22.79 24.38 1.88
N THR A 122 22.74 25.62 1.37
CA THR A 122 23.64 26.70 1.82
C THR A 122 22.84 27.82 2.47
N PRO A 123 23.07 28.15 3.75
CA PRO A 123 22.46 29.33 4.37
C PRO A 123 22.93 30.62 3.69
N ASP A 124 22.15 31.69 3.79
CA ASP A 124 22.58 33.02 3.33
C ASP A 124 23.72 33.58 4.19
N SER A 125 24.25 34.76 3.81
CA SER A 125 25.31 35.44 4.54
C SER A 125 24.95 35.78 6.01
N GLY A 126 23.69 35.77 6.37
CA GLY A 126 23.17 35.91 7.73
C GLY A 126 22.93 34.58 8.45
N GLY A 127 23.28 33.43 7.86
CA GLY A 127 23.08 32.09 8.42
C GLY A 127 21.63 31.61 8.36
N ARG A 128 20.75 32.24 7.55
CA ARG A 128 19.32 31.85 7.44
C ARG A 128 19.12 30.86 6.32
N GLN A 129 18.34 29.82 6.61
CA GLN A 129 17.83 28.88 5.61
C GLN A 129 16.63 29.47 4.84
N PRO A 130 16.37 29.00 3.60
CA PRO A 130 15.20 29.43 2.84
C PRO A 130 13.90 29.07 3.59
N ASP A 131 12.92 29.97 3.55
CA ASP A 131 11.61 29.73 4.19
C ASP A 131 10.83 28.66 3.40
N PRO A 132 10.48 27.52 4.02
CA PRO A 132 9.68 26.48 3.36
C PRO A 132 8.30 26.96 2.89
N ASN A 133 7.78 28.04 3.46
CA ASN A 133 6.48 28.62 3.10
C ASN A 133 6.59 29.62 1.93
N ASP A 134 7.79 30.00 1.51
CA ASP A 134 7.93 30.86 0.33
C ASP A 134 7.62 30.05 -0.95
N PRO A 135 6.73 30.54 -1.84
CA PRO A 135 6.50 29.93 -3.13
C PRO A 135 7.75 29.66 -3.97
N GLN A 136 8.81 30.45 -3.75
CA GLN A 136 10.13 30.25 -4.38
C GLN A 136 10.76 28.93 -3.95
N HIS A 137 10.60 28.52 -2.69
CA HIS A 137 11.11 27.25 -2.18
C HIS A 137 10.56 26.07 -2.98
N ARG A 138 9.22 26.02 -3.18
CA ARG A 138 8.58 25.01 -4.02
C ARG A 138 9.00 25.11 -5.50
N GLY A 139 9.05 26.31 -6.05
CA GLY A 139 9.48 26.53 -7.43
C GLY A 139 10.90 26.01 -7.67
N THR A 140 11.81 26.25 -6.73
CA THR A 140 13.20 25.75 -6.81
C THR A 140 13.26 24.22 -6.76
N ALA A 141 12.43 23.57 -5.91
CA ALA A 141 12.34 22.11 -5.85
C ALA A 141 11.82 21.52 -7.17
N GLU A 142 10.82 22.13 -7.79
CA GLU A 142 10.30 21.69 -9.10
C GLU A 142 11.35 21.83 -10.22
N VAL A 143 12.17 22.90 -10.21
CA VAL A 143 13.28 23.07 -11.17
C VAL A 143 14.37 22.02 -10.93
N TYR A 144 14.72 21.77 -9.66
CA TYR A 144 15.66 20.70 -9.30
C TYR A 144 15.20 19.33 -9.81
N ASN A 145 13.93 18.97 -9.53
CA ASN A 145 13.37 17.70 -9.90
C ASN A 145 13.33 17.52 -11.43
N ALA A 146 12.85 18.54 -12.17
CA ALA A 146 12.80 18.52 -13.62
C ALA A 146 14.21 18.42 -14.26
N SER A 147 15.18 19.20 -13.78
CA SER A 147 16.57 19.17 -14.27
C SER A 147 17.20 17.80 -14.03
N SER A 148 17.04 17.26 -12.82
CA SER A 148 17.55 15.94 -12.44
C SER A 148 16.93 14.83 -13.29
N GLU A 149 15.61 14.88 -13.54
CA GLU A 149 14.93 13.89 -14.39
C GLU A 149 15.44 13.94 -15.82
N GLN A 150 15.58 15.13 -16.43
CA GLN A 150 16.08 15.25 -17.80
C GLN A 150 17.52 14.74 -17.92
N LEU A 151 18.38 15.04 -16.94
CA LEU A 151 19.75 14.53 -16.91
C LEU A 151 19.78 13.00 -16.86
N LEU A 152 18.96 12.38 -15.98
CA LEU A 152 18.84 10.93 -15.86
C LEU A 152 18.29 10.27 -17.15
N ARG A 153 17.36 10.94 -17.84
CA ARG A 153 16.86 10.48 -19.14
C ARG A 153 17.94 10.47 -20.21
N ILE A 154 18.76 11.51 -20.26
CA ILE A 154 19.90 11.57 -21.18
C ILE A 154 20.89 10.44 -20.88
N ALA A 155 21.24 10.24 -19.61
CA ALA A 155 22.13 9.17 -19.17
C ALA A 155 21.57 7.77 -19.51
N ARG A 156 20.28 7.56 -19.33
CA ARG A 156 19.60 6.28 -19.65
C ARG A 156 19.59 6.02 -21.16
N THR A 157 19.32 7.03 -21.97
CA THR A 157 19.34 6.90 -23.44
C THR A 157 20.73 6.56 -23.95
N ALA A 158 21.78 7.05 -23.28
CA ALA A 158 23.18 6.68 -23.56
C ALA A 158 23.56 5.26 -23.08
N GLY A 159 22.62 4.49 -22.49
CA GLY A 159 22.85 3.11 -22.02
C GLY A 159 23.75 3.01 -20.78
N LYS A 160 23.88 4.09 -20.02
CA LYS A 160 24.86 4.21 -18.92
C LYS A 160 24.25 4.12 -17.52
N VAL A 161 22.93 4.00 -17.39
CA VAL A 161 22.27 3.93 -16.07
C VAL A 161 22.00 2.49 -15.72
N GLN A 162 22.80 1.97 -14.77
CA GLN A 162 22.52 0.71 -14.08
C GLN A 162 22.44 1.00 -12.59
N LEU A 163 21.32 0.66 -11.96
CA LEU A 163 21.15 0.83 -10.53
C LEU A 163 22.22 0.05 -9.77
N GLY A 164 22.88 0.71 -8.80
CA GLY A 164 23.95 0.12 -7.99
C GLY A 164 25.36 0.20 -8.60
N GLN A 165 25.55 0.85 -9.75
CA GLN A 165 26.86 1.07 -10.35
C GLN A 165 27.14 2.56 -10.55
N SER A 166 28.42 2.97 -10.46
CA SER A 166 28.81 4.35 -10.79
C SER A 166 28.50 4.65 -12.25
N ILE A 167 27.89 5.81 -12.48
CA ILE A 167 27.48 6.28 -13.79
C ILE A 167 28.46 7.33 -14.27
N PHE A 168 29.24 7.00 -15.29
CA PHE A 168 30.05 7.98 -15.98
C PHE A 168 29.24 8.59 -17.14
N MET A 169 29.00 9.90 -17.06
CA MET A 169 28.29 10.67 -18.08
C MET A 169 29.25 11.01 -19.24
N PRO A 170 29.34 10.23 -20.32
CA PRO A 170 30.34 10.44 -21.37
C PRO A 170 30.12 11.73 -22.15
N ILE A 171 28.87 12.25 -22.12
CA ILE A 171 28.47 13.47 -22.83
C ILE A 171 29.06 14.71 -22.14
N THR A 172 29.17 14.70 -20.80
CA THR A 172 29.63 15.83 -19.99
C THR A 172 31.00 15.59 -19.34
N HIS A 173 31.57 14.38 -19.50
CA HIS A 173 32.75 13.92 -18.77
C HIS A 173 32.64 14.01 -17.24
N ARG A 174 31.38 14.04 -16.71
CA ARG A 174 31.12 14.10 -15.28
C ARG A 174 30.88 12.70 -14.72
N GLN A 175 31.21 12.51 -13.46
CA GLN A 175 31.01 11.27 -12.74
C GLN A 175 29.84 11.42 -11.75
N LEU A 176 28.92 10.47 -11.79
CA LEU A 176 27.85 10.31 -10.81
C LEU A 176 28.05 8.98 -10.09
N ASP A 177 28.36 9.02 -8.80
CA ASP A 177 28.43 7.80 -7.99
C ASP A 177 27.02 7.41 -7.55
N PHE A 178 26.71 6.13 -7.71
CA PHE A 178 25.42 5.60 -7.26
C PHE A 178 25.54 5.06 -5.84
N GLU A 179 24.71 5.58 -4.94
CA GLU A 179 24.68 5.19 -3.55
C GLU A 179 23.27 4.74 -3.16
N ILE A 180 23.17 3.59 -2.48
CA ILE A 180 21.96 3.16 -1.81
C ILE A 180 22.16 3.46 -0.33
N PRO A 181 21.31 4.28 0.32
CA PRO A 181 21.39 4.50 1.75
C PRO A 181 21.36 3.17 2.51
N PHE A 182 22.21 3.03 3.53
CA PHE A 182 22.38 1.80 4.31
C PHE A 182 21.07 1.31 4.99
N SER A 183 20.07 2.18 5.14
CA SER A 183 18.77 1.86 5.70
C SER A 183 17.88 1.02 4.77
N SER A 184 18.14 0.97 3.47
CA SER A 184 17.30 0.22 2.52
C SER A 184 17.56 -1.28 2.60
N ARG A 185 16.90 -1.96 3.52
CA ARG A 185 16.91 -3.43 3.62
C ARG A 185 16.19 -4.11 2.46
N LEU A 186 15.37 -3.36 1.73
CA LEU A 186 14.44 -3.88 0.71
C LEU A 186 14.97 -3.72 -0.71
N LEU A 187 16.04 -2.94 -0.90
CA LEU A 187 16.58 -2.57 -2.19
C LEU A 187 18.07 -2.94 -2.28
N THR A 188 18.36 -4.24 -2.30
CA THR A 188 19.71 -4.68 -2.65
C THR A 188 19.95 -4.51 -4.15
N PRO A 189 21.16 -4.12 -4.60
CA PRO A 189 21.44 -3.86 -6.02
C PRO A 189 21.08 -5.01 -6.95
N ASP A 190 21.24 -6.25 -6.50
CA ASP A 190 20.94 -7.47 -7.26
C ASP A 190 19.42 -7.70 -7.44
N GLN A 191 18.60 -7.21 -6.51
CA GLN A 191 17.14 -7.26 -6.59
C GLN A 191 16.53 -6.12 -7.40
N MET A 192 17.30 -5.06 -7.66
CA MET A 192 16.86 -3.99 -8.55
C MET A 192 16.97 -4.46 -10.00
N GLY A 193 15.84 -4.60 -10.66
CA GLY A 193 15.79 -4.90 -12.10
C GLY A 193 16.03 -3.64 -12.93
N ASP A 194 14.96 -3.05 -13.37
CA ASP A 194 14.93 -1.80 -14.11
C ASP A 194 14.09 -0.77 -13.33
N PHE A 195 14.14 0.49 -13.77
CA PHE A 195 13.26 1.52 -13.27
C PHE A 195 12.59 2.27 -14.41
N GLU A 196 11.43 2.82 -14.15
CA GLU A 196 10.67 3.66 -15.08
C GLU A 196 10.37 5.00 -14.39
N PHE A 197 10.26 6.08 -15.17
CA PHE A 197 9.89 7.37 -14.60
C PHE A 197 8.38 7.46 -14.42
N VAL A 198 7.93 7.93 -13.25
CA VAL A 198 6.52 8.16 -12.96
C VAL A 198 5.88 9.13 -13.96
N SER A 199 6.64 10.14 -14.40
CA SER A 199 6.22 11.15 -15.38
C SER A 199 5.85 10.59 -16.76
N ASP A 200 6.28 9.36 -17.10
CA ASP A 200 5.91 8.66 -18.33
C ASP A 200 4.47 8.15 -18.31
N TYR A 201 3.84 8.08 -17.14
CA TYR A 201 2.55 7.43 -16.98
C TYR A 201 1.42 8.40 -16.62
N GLN A 202 0.26 8.12 -17.16
CA GLN A 202 -1.02 8.72 -16.74
C GLN A 202 -1.84 7.67 -16.00
N LEU A 203 -2.23 7.98 -14.75
CA LEU A 203 -3.16 7.14 -14.00
C LEU A 203 -4.52 7.06 -14.67
N LYS A 204 -5.10 5.85 -14.61
CA LYS A 204 -6.47 5.51 -15.00
C LYS A 204 -7.08 4.69 -13.87
N ASN A 205 -8.38 4.67 -13.74
CA ASN A 205 -9.15 3.73 -12.92
C ASN A 205 -8.69 3.52 -11.45
N LEU A 206 -7.88 4.42 -10.90
CA LEU A 206 -7.68 4.60 -9.47
C LEU A 206 -8.33 5.91 -9.04
N ARG A 207 -9.08 5.87 -7.93
CA ARG A 207 -9.80 7.04 -7.40
C ARG A 207 -8.84 8.14 -6.97
N SER A 208 -7.79 7.76 -6.24
CA SER A 208 -6.85 8.69 -5.62
C SER A 208 -5.48 8.56 -6.24
N ARG A 209 -4.81 9.70 -6.44
CA ARG A 209 -3.39 9.76 -6.72
C ARG A 209 -2.68 10.35 -5.51
N ASN A 210 -1.90 9.53 -4.81
CA ASN A 210 -1.20 9.91 -3.60
C ASN A 210 0.25 10.27 -3.93
N THR A 211 0.54 11.56 -3.92
CA THR A 211 1.85 12.15 -4.18
C THR A 211 2.26 13.07 -3.06
N PHE A 212 3.55 13.16 -2.81
CA PHE A 212 4.14 14.02 -1.78
C PHE A 212 5.18 14.91 -2.44
N ALA A 213 5.03 16.22 -2.28
CA ALA A 213 5.95 17.19 -2.85
C ALA A 213 7.24 17.26 -2.03
N GLY A 214 8.38 17.38 -2.73
CA GLY A 214 9.69 17.45 -2.11
C GLY A 214 10.82 17.51 -3.12
N LEU A 215 11.97 17.00 -2.77
CA LEU A 215 13.14 16.88 -3.65
C LEU A 215 13.28 15.44 -4.16
N GLY A 216 13.64 15.30 -5.42
CA GLY A 216 13.94 14.04 -6.07
C GLY A 216 13.08 13.75 -7.28
N VAL A 217 13.42 12.69 -7.98
CA VAL A 217 12.71 12.20 -9.17
C VAL A 217 11.95 10.94 -8.80
N PRO A 218 10.61 10.96 -8.76
CA PRO A 218 9.81 9.77 -8.49
C PRO A 218 9.99 8.73 -9.60
N ILE A 219 10.32 7.51 -9.21
CA ILE A 219 10.51 6.37 -10.11
C ILE A 219 9.70 5.16 -9.67
N ILE A 220 9.47 4.28 -10.62
CA ILE A 220 8.90 2.95 -10.45
C ILE A 220 10.07 1.96 -10.54
N VAL A 221 10.41 1.32 -9.44
CA VAL A 221 11.42 0.25 -9.44
C VAL A 221 10.72 -1.07 -9.74
N ILE A 222 11.22 -1.80 -10.72
CA ILE A 222 10.73 -3.14 -11.08
C ILE A 222 11.67 -4.15 -10.46
N ARG A 223 11.13 -4.99 -9.55
CA ARG A 223 11.91 -5.97 -8.83
C ARG A 223 12.35 -7.11 -9.77
N ARG A 224 13.65 -7.43 -9.74
CA ARG A 224 14.18 -8.66 -10.32
C ARG A 224 13.91 -9.82 -9.36
N GLN A 225 13.46 -10.96 -9.87
CA GLN A 225 13.37 -12.17 -9.07
C GLN A 225 14.78 -12.58 -8.62
N SER A 226 14.90 -12.94 -7.35
CA SER A 226 16.16 -13.42 -6.80
C SER A 226 16.48 -14.81 -7.38
N GLU A 227 17.74 -15.03 -7.78
CA GLU A 227 18.24 -16.37 -8.15
C GLU A 227 18.54 -17.20 -6.89
N GLN A 228 18.62 -16.56 -5.72
CA GLN A 228 18.77 -17.24 -4.46
C GLN A 228 17.47 -17.94 -4.06
N ARG A 229 17.59 -19.15 -3.47
CA ARG A 229 16.45 -19.92 -2.96
C ARG A 229 15.95 -19.32 -1.64
N ASP A 230 15.34 -18.14 -1.70
CA ASP A 230 14.64 -17.55 -0.56
C ASP A 230 13.23 -18.20 -0.48
N PRO A 231 12.85 -18.84 0.63
CA PRO A 231 11.53 -19.43 0.80
C PRO A 231 10.38 -18.43 0.62
N VAL A 232 10.64 -17.14 0.87
CA VAL A 232 9.63 -16.07 0.76
C VAL A 232 9.36 -15.67 -0.70
N GLU A 233 10.27 -15.96 -1.62
CA GLU A 233 10.17 -15.59 -3.04
C GLU A 233 8.89 -16.11 -3.72
N LYS A 234 8.36 -17.25 -3.28
CA LYS A 234 7.13 -17.85 -3.82
C LYS A 234 5.87 -17.04 -3.56
N TYR A 235 5.89 -16.12 -2.58
CA TYR A 235 4.76 -15.23 -2.26
C TYR A 235 4.76 -13.96 -3.11
N TYR A 236 5.84 -13.70 -3.85
CA TYR A 236 5.94 -12.54 -4.70
C TYR A 236 5.39 -12.81 -6.09
N THR A 237 4.63 -11.85 -6.59
CA THR A 237 4.13 -11.91 -7.96
C THR A 237 5.18 -11.42 -8.95
N LYS A 238 5.12 -11.93 -10.18
CA LYS A 238 6.01 -11.48 -11.25
C LYS A 238 5.76 -10.00 -11.57
N GLY A 239 6.86 -9.26 -11.81
CA GLY A 239 6.78 -7.85 -12.18
C GLY A 239 6.39 -6.93 -11.03
N MET A 240 6.59 -7.37 -9.77
CA MET A 240 6.42 -6.52 -8.59
C MET A 240 7.14 -5.19 -8.81
N SER A 241 6.42 -4.11 -8.61
CA SER A 241 6.97 -2.76 -8.71
C SER A 241 6.56 -1.92 -7.51
N PHE A 242 7.44 -1.00 -7.13
CA PHE A 242 7.25 -0.14 -5.96
C PHE A 242 7.84 1.25 -6.19
N ALA A 243 7.40 2.20 -5.36
CA ALA A 243 7.83 3.57 -5.40
C ALA A 243 9.26 3.72 -4.87
N ALA A 244 10.03 4.59 -5.53
CA ALA A 244 11.28 5.12 -5.00
C ALA A 244 11.48 6.54 -5.48
N SER A 245 12.41 7.26 -4.87
CA SER A 245 12.80 8.61 -5.26
C SER A 245 14.30 8.65 -5.52
N LEU A 246 14.71 9.09 -6.70
CA LEU A 246 16.12 9.33 -7.04
C LEU A 246 16.48 10.77 -6.71
N VAL A 247 17.55 10.96 -5.97
CA VAL A 247 18.08 12.27 -5.57
C VAL A 247 19.49 12.43 -6.08
N LEU A 248 19.74 13.49 -6.82
CA LEU A 248 21.06 13.90 -7.28
C LEU A 248 21.66 14.84 -6.23
N ARG A 249 22.56 14.32 -5.40
CA ARG A 249 23.19 15.04 -4.31
C ARG A 249 24.52 15.65 -4.74
N PHE A 250 24.74 16.91 -4.39
CA PHE A 250 25.97 17.63 -4.67
C PHE A 250 26.69 17.90 -3.36
N ASP A 251 27.86 17.28 -3.19
CA ASP A 251 28.72 17.45 -2.04
C ASP A 251 30.10 17.90 -2.55
N ASP A 252 30.69 18.90 -1.90
CA ASP A 252 32.02 19.41 -2.28
C ASP A 252 33.17 18.46 -1.83
N GLU A 253 32.87 17.45 -1.01
CA GLU A 253 33.87 16.55 -0.40
C GLU A 253 34.10 15.25 -1.19
N THR A 254 33.34 14.99 -2.27
CA THR A 254 33.43 13.72 -3.00
C THR A 254 34.33 13.82 -4.23
N PRO A 255 35.06 12.73 -4.61
CA PRO A 255 35.78 12.67 -5.88
C PRO A 255 34.87 12.75 -7.10
N ALA A 256 33.62 12.35 -6.95
CA ALA A 256 32.59 12.46 -7.98
C ALA A 256 32.01 13.87 -8.04
N ASP A 257 31.51 14.27 -9.20
CA ASP A 257 30.83 15.55 -9.38
C ASP A 257 29.49 15.62 -8.63
N ALA A 258 28.85 14.48 -8.43
CA ALA A 258 27.62 14.32 -7.66
C ALA A 258 27.40 12.85 -7.28
N ARG A 259 26.52 12.62 -6.29
CA ARG A 259 26.02 11.28 -5.92
C ARG A 259 24.56 11.13 -6.31
N LEU A 260 24.22 9.99 -6.87
CA LEU A 260 22.84 9.60 -7.13
C LEU A 260 22.38 8.65 -6.01
N GLN A 261 21.46 9.11 -5.16
CA GLN A 261 20.92 8.32 -4.06
C GLN A 261 19.48 7.87 -4.36
N ILE A 262 19.17 6.62 -4.04
CA ILE A 262 17.81 6.09 -4.11
C ILE A 262 17.21 6.01 -2.70
N PHE A 263 16.01 6.51 -2.55
CA PHE A 263 15.26 6.48 -1.31
C PHE A 263 13.98 5.66 -1.46
N ASP A 264 13.72 4.81 -0.46
CA ASP A 264 12.48 4.06 -0.32
C ASP A 264 11.50 4.86 0.56
N PRO A 265 10.34 5.31 0.03
CA PRO A 265 9.38 6.08 0.81
C PRO A 265 8.73 5.27 1.95
N ARG A 266 8.95 3.95 1.98
CA ARG A 266 8.55 3.10 3.11
C ARG A 266 9.51 3.22 4.29
N GLU A 267 10.71 3.74 4.10
CA GLU A 267 11.73 3.90 5.14
C GLU A 267 11.91 5.35 5.56
N SER A 268 11.88 6.27 4.59
CA SER A 268 12.09 7.70 4.85
C SER A 268 11.19 8.57 3.98
N ASP A 269 10.57 9.58 4.59
CA ASP A 269 9.80 10.62 3.90
C ASP A 269 10.63 11.86 3.59
N GLY A 270 11.87 11.92 4.07
CA GLY A 270 12.76 13.07 3.90
C GLY A 270 14.23 12.70 3.97
N MET A 271 15.07 13.66 3.63
CA MET A 271 16.51 13.55 3.68
C MET A 271 17.15 14.84 4.21
N LEU A 272 18.36 14.73 4.74
CA LEU A 272 19.13 15.89 5.19
C LEU A 272 19.79 16.58 3.99
N VAL A 273 19.53 17.89 3.85
CA VAL A 273 20.15 18.78 2.86
C VAL A 273 20.71 19.98 3.61
N GLY A 274 22.02 20.12 3.69
CA GLY A 274 22.65 21.00 4.67
C GLY A 274 22.21 20.61 6.08
N ASP A 275 21.69 21.57 6.84
CA ASP A 275 21.17 21.37 8.22
C ASP A 275 19.65 21.17 8.27
N THR A 276 18.97 21.08 7.11
CA THR A 276 17.50 21.02 7.04
C THR A 276 17.03 19.67 6.51
N VAL A 277 15.99 19.11 7.13
CA VAL A 277 15.29 17.93 6.60
C VAL A 277 14.33 18.35 5.50
N MET A 278 14.65 17.97 4.27
CA MET A 278 13.80 18.19 3.10
C MET A 278 12.92 16.97 2.83
N PRO A 279 11.61 17.14 2.56
CA PRO A 279 10.76 16.04 2.15
C PRO A 279 11.20 15.48 0.79
N LEU A 280 10.92 14.19 0.56
CA LEU A 280 11.15 13.53 -0.73
C LEU A 280 9.96 13.71 -1.66
N GLU A 281 10.22 14.05 -2.92
CA GLU A 281 9.21 13.97 -3.98
C GLU A 281 8.87 12.50 -4.24
N THR A 282 7.62 12.11 -4.01
CA THR A 282 7.22 10.69 -4.04
C THR A 282 5.84 10.54 -4.68
N ASP A 283 5.65 9.48 -5.46
CA ASP A 283 4.36 9.00 -5.97
C ASP A 283 4.19 7.53 -5.60
N VAL A 284 3.26 7.20 -4.70
CA VAL A 284 3.01 5.83 -4.27
C VAL A 284 1.92 5.14 -5.09
N SER A 285 1.13 5.90 -5.84
CA SER A 285 0.00 5.40 -6.62
C SER A 285 0.40 4.88 -8.01
N THR A 286 1.29 5.60 -8.71
CA THR A 286 1.66 5.24 -10.08
C THR A 286 2.40 3.89 -10.15
N PRO A 287 3.33 3.55 -9.24
CA PRO A 287 3.94 2.21 -9.20
C PRO A 287 2.92 1.10 -8.97
N LEU A 288 1.95 1.28 -8.07
CA LEU A 288 0.86 0.34 -7.86
C LEU A 288 0.03 0.17 -9.12
N ALA A 289 -0.40 1.26 -9.75
CA ALA A 289 -1.19 1.23 -10.98
C ALA A 289 -0.44 0.55 -12.14
N ARG A 290 0.88 0.77 -12.25
CA ARG A 290 1.76 0.10 -13.21
C ARG A 290 1.83 -1.40 -12.98
N TYR A 291 1.96 -1.81 -11.71
CA TYR A 291 1.92 -3.20 -11.29
C TYR A 291 0.59 -3.87 -11.66
N LEU A 292 -0.55 -3.24 -11.32
CA LEU A 292 -1.89 -3.75 -11.61
C LEU A 292 -2.19 -3.86 -13.11
N SER A 293 -1.53 -3.07 -13.94
CA SER A 293 -1.65 -3.15 -15.41
C SER A 293 -0.83 -4.29 -16.03
N ASN A 294 -0.08 -5.06 -15.23
CA ASN A 294 0.63 -6.23 -15.70
C ASN A 294 -0.38 -7.34 -16.07
N LYS A 295 -0.23 -7.93 -17.27
CA LYS A 295 -1.13 -8.99 -17.76
C LYS A 295 -1.17 -10.22 -16.85
N ASP A 296 -0.06 -10.57 -16.21
CA ASP A 296 0.00 -11.71 -15.30
C ASP A 296 -0.86 -11.48 -14.04
N ILE A 297 -0.95 -10.23 -13.59
CA ILE A 297 -1.78 -9.81 -12.44
C ILE A 297 -3.26 -9.75 -12.83
N SER A 298 -3.58 -9.21 -14.00
CA SER A 298 -4.96 -9.14 -14.49
C SER A 298 -5.59 -10.53 -14.72
N LEU A 299 -4.78 -11.54 -15.00
CA LEU A 299 -5.22 -12.93 -15.07
C LEU A 299 -5.65 -13.47 -13.72
N LEU A 300 -5.03 -13.07 -12.60
CA LEU A 300 -5.45 -13.46 -11.25
C LEU A 300 -6.86 -12.96 -10.90
N ASP A 301 -7.25 -11.81 -11.43
CA ASP A 301 -8.61 -11.26 -11.28
C ASP A 301 -9.66 -12.10 -12.01
N THR A 302 -9.37 -12.51 -13.23
CA THR A 302 -10.30 -13.25 -14.09
C THR A 302 -10.45 -14.74 -13.67
N TRP A 303 -9.40 -15.35 -13.10
CA TRP A 303 -9.36 -16.79 -12.81
C TRP A 303 -10.03 -17.15 -11.49
N GLY A 304 -10.08 -16.25 -10.52
CA GLY A 304 -10.80 -16.45 -9.26
C GLY A 304 -12.31 -16.67 -9.43
N TYR A 305 -12.87 -16.21 -10.56
CA TYR A 305 -14.31 -16.24 -10.81
C TYR A 305 -14.82 -17.50 -11.54
N LEU A 306 -14.06 -18.05 -12.45
CA LEU A 306 -14.66 -18.88 -13.51
C LEU A 306 -14.22 -20.35 -13.54
N ARG A 307 -13.13 -20.75 -12.88
CA ARG A 307 -12.64 -22.14 -12.92
C ARG A 307 -11.96 -22.58 -11.63
N PRO A 308 -12.73 -23.24 -10.72
CA PRO A 308 -12.19 -23.76 -9.46
C PRO A 308 -11.03 -24.76 -9.65
N ASP A 309 -11.04 -25.57 -10.72
CA ASP A 309 -10.00 -26.51 -11.08
C ASP A 309 -8.64 -25.85 -11.41
N ARG A 310 -8.66 -24.60 -11.86
CA ARG A 310 -7.46 -23.79 -12.08
C ARG A 310 -7.17 -22.85 -10.91
N ALA A 311 -8.21 -22.42 -10.18
CA ALA A 311 -8.10 -21.57 -9.01
C ALA A 311 -7.24 -22.21 -7.91
N ASP A 312 -7.31 -23.53 -7.72
CA ASP A 312 -6.45 -24.26 -6.77
C ASP A 312 -4.94 -24.09 -7.03
N LYS A 313 -4.54 -23.88 -8.29
CA LYS A 313 -3.12 -23.67 -8.67
C LYS A 313 -2.61 -22.25 -8.38
N VAL A 314 -3.52 -21.30 -8.29
CA VAL A 314 -3.20 -19.87 -8.04
C VAL A 314 -3.72 -19.39 -6.69
N SER A 315 -4.43 -20.25 -5.94
CA SER A 315 -4.85 -19.93 -4.57
C SER A 315 -3.65 -19.85 -3.64
N GLY A 316 -3.68 -18.93 -2.71
CA GLY A 316 -2.61 -18.77 -1.74
C GLY A 316 -2.48 -17.34 -1.23
N LEU A 317 -1.41 -17.11 -0.52
CA LEU A 317 -1.06 -15.82 0.02
C LEU A 317 -0.11 -15.09 -0.94
N TYR A 318 -0.37 -13.82 -1.19
CA TYR A 318 0.42 -12.95 -2.07
C TYR A 318 0.91 -11.71 -1.34
N MET A 319 2.16 -11.36 -1.57
CA MET A 319 2.79 -10.14 -1.10
C MET A 319 3.04 -9.22 -2.30
N VAL A 320 2.55 -7.99 -2.23
CA VAL A 320 2.76 -6.96 -3.28
C VAL A 320 3.94 -6.04 -2.96
N GLN A 321 4.61 -6.31 -1.85
CA GLN A 321 5.82 -5.63 -1.37
C GLN A 321 6.78 -6.72 -0.87
N PRO A 322 8.11 -6.50 -0.93
CA PRO A 322 9.06 -7.40 -0.29
C PRO A 322 8.76 -7.55 1.21
N TYR A 323 8.91 -8.76 1.72
CA TYR A 323 8.76 -9.05 3.14
C TYR A 323 9.78 -8.27 3.97
N ASP A 324 9.30 -7.66 5.04
CA ASP A 324 10.11 -6.93 6.00
C ASP A 324 9.83 -7.45 7.42
N PRO A 325 10.83 -8.02 8.11
CA PRO A 325 10.64 -8.56 9.45
C PRO A 325 10.29 -7.50 10.50
N ASP A 326 10.58 -6.22 10.25
CA ASP A 326 10.28 -5.14 11.19
C ASP A 326 8.86 -4.58 11.04
N ARG A 327 8.05 -5.10 10.08
CA ARG A 327 6.69 -4.63 9.79
C ARG A 327 5.62 -5.62 10.17
N ILE A 328 4.52 -5.08 10.64
CA ILE A 328 3.35 -5.84 11.04
C ILE A 328 2.54 -6.25 9.78
N PRO A 329 2.17 -7.53 9.61
CA PRO A 329 1.32 -7.92 8.49
C PRO A 329 -0.12 -7.41 8.64
N VAL A 330 -0.67 -6.89 7.55
CA VAL A 330 -2.11 -6.66 7.36
C VAL A 330 -2.60 -7.63 6.30
N LEU A 331 -3.36 -8.65 6.70
CA LEU A 331 -3.91 -9.66 5.81
C LEU A 331 -5.26 -9.22 5.28
N MET A 332 -5.40 -9.12 3.96
CA MET A 332 -6.63 -8.73 3.26
C MET A 332 -7.35 -9.95 2.69
N VAL A 333 -8.59 -10.23 3.17
CA VAL A 333 -9.39 -11.40 2.77
C VAL A 333 -10.64 -10.95 2.04
N HIS A 334 -10.72 -11.24 0.73
CA HIS A 334 -11.81 -10.77 -0.12
C HIS A 334 -13.12 -11.53 0.09
N GLY A 335 -14.22 -11.01 -0.45
CA GLY A 335 -15.55 -11.60 -0.38
C GLY A 335 -15.85 -12.59 -1.51
N VAL A 336 -17.11 -13.07 -1.53
CA VAL A 336 -17.61 -13.93 -2.62
C VAL A 336 -17.56 -13.19 -3.95
N TRP A 337 -17.17 -13.89 -5.01
CA TRP A 337 -17.05 -13.35 -6.38
C TRP A 337 -16.17 -12.11 -6.46
N SER A 338 -15.16 -12.10 -5.66
CA SER A 338 -14.16 -11.06 -5.60
C SER A 338 -12.76 -11.67 -5.69
N SER A 339 -11.76 -10.83 -5.79
CA SER A 339 -10.36 -11.18 -5.83
C SER A 339 -9.55 -10.18 -4.99
N PRO A 340 -8.25 -10.39 -4.77
CA PRO A 340 -7.39 -9.39 -4.13
C PRO A 340 -7.45 -7.99 -4.75
N MET A 341 -7.83 -7.88 -6.03
CA MET A 341 -7.95 -6.59 -6.73
C MET A 341 -8.97 -5.64 -6.08
N THR A 342 -9.95 -6.18 -5.39
CA THR A 342 -10.96 -5.38 -4.66
C THR A 342 -10.35 -4.46 -3.60
N TRP A 343 -9.18 -4.82 -3.07
CA TRP A 343 -8.50 -4.10 -2.01
C TRP A 343 -7.56 -2.98 -2.49
N MET A 344 -7.31 -2.90 -3.81
CA MET A 344 -6.24 -2.04 -4.32
C MET A 344 -6.50 -0.54 -4.10
N GLU A 345 -7.76 -0.09 -4.09
CA GLU A 345 -8.09 1.30 -3.73
C GLU A 345 -7.83 1.57 -2.24
N MET A 346 -8.28 0.68 -1.33
CA MET A 346 -8.00 0.81 0.10
C MET A 346 -6.50 0.74 0.39
N PHE A 347 -5.79 -0.20 -0.24
CA PHE A 347 -4.34 -0.33 -0.12
C PHE A 347 -3.62 0.95 -0.58
N ASN A 348 -3.99 1.50 -1.74
CA ASN A 348 -3.45 2.75 -2.26
C ASN A 348 -3.64 3.92 -1.27
N ASP A 349 -4.82 4.05 -0.70
CA ASP A 349 -5.14 5.14 0.22
C ASP A 349 -4.47 4.95 1.59
N LEU A 350 -4.35 3.72 2.08
CA LEU A 350 -3.61 3.43 3.33
C LEU A 350 -2.11 3.68 3.18
N GLN A 351 -1.52 3.42 2.00
CA GLN A 351 -0.13 3.74 1.70
C GLN A 351 0.16 5.25 1.66
N ALA A 352 -0.87 6.09 1.57
CA ALA A 352 -0.72 7.54 1.68
C ALA A 352 -0.32 7.98 3.11
N ASP A 353 -0.67 7.19 4.14
CA ASP A 353 -0.26 7.50 5.51
C ASP A 353 1.19 7.04 5.75
N PRO A 354 2.13 7.95 6.11
CA PRO A 354 3.53 7.61 6.35
C PRO A 354 3.74 6.58 7.47
N GLU A 355 2.97 6.65 8.55
CA GLU A 355 3.11 5.71 9.66
C GLU A 355 2.65 4.30 9.25
N ILE A 356 1.53 4.20 8.52
CA ILE A 356 1.07 2.92 7.98
C ILE A 356 2.07 2.37 6.97
N ARG A 357 2.54 3.20 6.05
CA ARG A 357 3.52 2.82 5.04
C ARG A 357 4.82 2.31 5.64
N ARG A 358 5.28 2.86 6.76
CA ARG A 358 6.52 2.46 7.45
C ARG A 358 6.37 1.26 8.36
N LYS A 359 5.20 1.08 9.00
CA LYS A 359 5.03 0.10 10.09
C LYS A 359 4.27 -1.15 9.68
N TYR A 360 3.57 -1.12 8.57
CA TYR A 360 2.77 -2.23 8.09
C TYR A 360 3.24 -2.74 6.73
N GLN A 361 3.01 -4.04 6.48
CA GLN A 361 3.14 -4.69 5.18
C GLN A 361 1.83 -5.40 4.86
N PHE A 362 1.42 -5.36 3.58
CA PHE A 362 0.10 -5.84 3.19
C PHE A 362 0.21 -7.16 2.45
N TRP A 363 -0.53 -8.16 2.93
CA TRP A 363 -0.65 -9.49 2.35
C TRP A 363 -2.07 -9.71 1.87
N PHE A 364 -2.23 -10.44 0.77
CA PHE A 364 -3.52 -10.65 0.12
C PHE A 364 -3.76 -12.15 -0.02
N TYR A 365 -4.92 -12.62 0.43
CA TYR A 365 -5.30 -14.00 0.29
C TYR A 365 -6.24 -14.18 -0.89
N LEU A 366 -5.84 -15.03 -1.87
CA LEU A 366 -6.66 -15.44 -3.00
C LEU A 366 -7.16 -16.86 -2.76
N TYR A 367 -8.47 -17.07 -2.81
CA TYR A 367 -9.09 -18.37 -2.62
C TYR A 367 -10.30 -18.54 -3.55
N PRO A 368 -10.67 -19.82 -3.91
CA PRO A 368 -11.86 -20.11 -4.71
C PRO A 368 -13.11 -19.76 -3.94
N THR A 369 -13.85 -18.75 -4.35
CA THR A 369 -15.05 -18.30 -3.63
C THR A 369 -16.25 -19.24 -3.75
N GLY A 370 -16.18 -20.26 -4.58
CA GLY A 370 -17.19 -21.33 -4.68
C GLY A 370 -17.07 -22.42 -3.61
N GLU A 371 -15.94 -22.49 -2.91
CA GLU A 371 -15.66 -23.51 -1.89
C GLU A 371 -16.40 -23.18 -0.56
N PRO A 372 -16.85 -24.20 0.21
CA PRO A 372 -17.48 -23.95 1.50
C PRO A 372 -16.58 -23.20 2.47
N LEU A 373 -17.16 -22.30 3.27
CA LEU A 373 -16.47 -21.37 4.16
C LEU A 373 -15.41 -22.05 5.07
N ALA A 374 -15.78 -23.20 5.68
CA ALA A 374 -14.88 -23.93 6.58
C ALA A 374 -13.60 -24.44 5.87
N PHE A 375 -13.72 -24.84 4.60
CA PHE A 375 -12.57 -25.30 3.80
C PHE A 375 -11.65 -24.14 3.44
N SER A 376 -12.22 -23.00 3.02
CA SER A 376 -11.44 -21.79 2.73
C SER A 376 -10.71 -21.29 3.98
N ALA A 377 -11.35 -21.33 5.15
CA ALA A 377 -10.72 -20.96 6.42
C ALA A 377 -9.63 -21.95 6.82
N ALA A 378 -9.82 -23.27 6.59
CA ALA A 378 -8.80 -24.28 6.87
C ALA A 378 -7.57 -24.08 5.97
N LYS A 379 -7.76 -23.84 4.67
CA LYS A 379 -6.66 -23.53 3.74
C LYS A 379 -5.90 -22.26 4.17
N LEU A 380 -6.61 -21.20 4.60
CA LEU A 380 -5.97 -19.98 5.07
C LEU A 380 -5.10 -20.23 6.31
N ARG A 381 -5.59 -21.03 7.29
CA ARG A 381 -4.78 -21.42 8.46
C ARG A 381 -3.48 -22.10 8.05
N GLU A 382 -3.53 -23.02 7.10
CA GLU A 382 -2.34 -23.70 6.57
C GLU A 382 -1.39 -22.76 5.86
N GLU A 383 -1.93 -21.85 5.03
CA GLU A 383 -1.08 -20.84 4.34
C GLU A 383 -0.39 -19.91 5.35
N LEU A 384 -1.08 -19.51 6.43
CA LEU A 384 -0.47 -18.72 7.49
C LEU A 384 0.62 -19.49 8.25
N GLN A 385 0.44 -20.79 8.49
CA GLN A 385 1.48 -21.63 9.08
C GLN A 385 2.70 -21.76 8.16
N LYS A 386 2.49 -21.96 6.86
CA LYS A 386 3.57 -22.03 5.86
C LYS A 386 4.33 -20.72 5.78
N VAL A 387 3.63 -19.58 5.66
CA VAL A 387 4.29 -18.27 5.57
C VAL A 387 5.04 -17.94 6.86
N ARG A 388 4.47 -18.30 8.01
CA ARG A 388 5.18 -18.16 9.30
C ARG A 388 6.48 -18.94 9.32
N HIS A 389 6.44 -20.21 8.90
CA HIS A 389 7.64 -21.06 8.82
C HIS A 389 8.67 -20.51 7.85
N ASP A 390 8.25 -20.02 6.69
CA ASP A 390 9.15 -19.49 5.66
C ASP A 390 9.79 -18.16 6.07
N CYS A 391 9.02 -17.27 6.72
CA CYS A 391 9.49 -15.95 7.15
C CYS A 391 10.26 -15.99 8.47
N ASP A 392 9.87 -16.89 9.38
CA ASP A 392 10.42 -16.97 10.75
C ASP A 392 10.38 -18.40 11.30
N PRO A 393 11.23 -19.31 10.79
CA PRO A 393 11.25 -20.71 11.19
C PRO A 393 11.60 -20.94 12.67
N TYR A 394 12.17 -19.94 13.33
CA TYR A 394 12.60 -20.03 14.72
C TYR A 394 11.67 -19.31 15.71
N HIS A 395 10.55 -18.75 15.23
CA HIS A 395 9.58 -18.00 16.04
C HIS A 395 10.22 -16.88 16.87
N ARG A 396 11.04 -16.03 16.22
CA ARG A 396 11.76 -14.91 16.85
C ARG A 396 11.21 -13.54 16.49
N ASN A 397 10.28 -13.50 15.56
CA ASN A 397 9.71 -12.25 15.04
C ASN A 397 8.32 -11.99 15.62
N ASP A 398 8.27 -11.19 16.69
CA ASP A 398 7.02 -10.78 17.34
C ASP A 398 6.09 -9.98 16.43
N ARG A 399 6.61 -9.34 15.35
CA ARG A 399 5.76 -8.59 14.40
C ARG A 399 4.75 -9.48 13.68
N LEU A 400 5.12 -10.74 13.47
CA LEU A 400 4.21 -11.70 12.86
C LEU A 400 3.07 -12.12 13.81
N ASP A 401 3.22 -11.90 15.12
CA ASP A 401 2.21 -12.18 16.15
C ASP A 401 1.33 -10.95 16.47
N GLU A 402 1.56 -9.84 15.78
CA GLU A 402 0.75 -8.62 15.82
C GLU A 402 -0.13 -8.46 14.59
N MET A 403 -0.42 -9.53 13.84
CA MET A 403 -1.15 -9.48 12.57
C MET A 403 -2.54 -8.87 12.72
N VAL A 404 -2.88 -7.96 11.80
CA VAL A 404 -4.24 -7.43 11.62
C VAL A 404 -4.87 -8.10 10.41
N VAL A 405 -6.08 -8.67 10.56
CA VAL A 405 -6.81 -9.29 9.44
C VAL A 405 -8.00 -8.43 9.08
N VAL A 406 -8.10 -8.04 7.80
CA VAL A 406 -9.21 -7.24 7.26
C VAL A 406 -10.00 -8.09 6.27
N GLY A 407 -11.26 -8.37 6.57
CA GLY A 407 -12.10 -9.23 5.75
C GLY A 407 -13.39 -8.54 5.28
N HIS A 408 -13.71 -8.68 3.99
CA HIS A 408 -14.96 -8.19 3.41
C HIS A 408 -15.96 -9.32 3.20
N SER A 409 -17.22 -9.10 3.58
CA SER A 409 -18.32 -10.05 3.35
C SER A 409 -17.98 -11.46 3.90
N MET A 410 -17.94 -12.50 3.06
CA MET A 410 -17.49 -13.85 3.44
C MET A 410 -16.04 -13.86 3.98
N GLY A 411 -15.18 -12.98 3.46
CA GLY A 411 -13.81 -12.84 3.96
C GLY A 411 -13.75 -12.42 5.42
N GLY A 412 -14.71 -11.63 5.91
CA GLY A 412 -14.81 -11.30 7.33
C GLY A 412 -15.20 -12.49 8.20
N LEU A 413 -16.05 -13.38 7.71
CA LEU A 413 -16.37 -14.64 8.40
C LEU A 413 -15.16 -15.58 8.44
N ILE A 414 -14.38 -15.68 7.35
CA ILE A 414 -13.11 -16.42 7.31
C ILE A 414 -12.14 -15.84 8.33
N SER A 415 -12.03 -14.50 8.41
CA SER A 415 -11.18 -13.80 9.37
C SER A 415 -11.56 -14.13 10.81
N GLN A 416 -12.86 -14.16 11.13
CA GLN A 416 -13.32 -14.53 12.47
C GLN A 416 -13.02 -16.01 12.80
N MET A 417 -13.07 -16.91 11.82
CA MET A 417 -12.69 -18.32 12.03
C MET A 417 -11.20 -18.52 12.31
N LEU A 418 -10.36 -17.50 12.12
CA LEU A 418 -8.97 -17.53 12.56
C LEU A 418 -8.80 -17.24 14.07
N THR A 419 -9.80 -16.66 14.72
CA THR A 419 -9.70 -16.14 16.08
C THR A 419 -10.50 -16.96 17.10
N ILE A 420 -11.19 -18.02 16.69
CA ILE A 420 -12.02 -18.85 17.56
C ILE A 420 -11.57 -20.29 17.55
N ASN A 421 -11.94 -21.02 18.64
CA ASN A 421 -11.74 -22.45 18.73
C ASN A 421 -13.03 -23.17 18.35
N SER A 422 -12.94 -24.18 17.48
CA SER A 422 -14.14 -24.95 17.08
C SER A 422 -14.59 -25.92 18.16
N GLY A 423 -13.68 -26.51 18.91
CA GLY A 423 -13.95 -27.68 19.74
C GLY A 423 -14.73 -28.72 18.92
N ASP A 424 -15.73 -29.35 19.53
CA ASP A 424 -16.62 -30.29 18.84
C ASP A 424 -17.83 -29.62 18.18
N LYS A 425 -18.06 -28.31 18.40
CA LYS A 425 -19.29 -27.62 18.00
C LYS A 425 -19.52 -27.67 16.48
N LEU A 426 -18.48 -27.45 15.69
CA LEU A 426 -18.60 -27.47 14.25
C LEU A 426 -18.88 -28.89 13.73
N TRP A 427 -18.16 -29.88 14.25
CA TRP A 427 -18.37 -31.28 13.87
C TRP A 427 -19.76 -31.80 14.29
N SER A 428 -20.19 -31.52 15.52
CA SER A 428 -21.51 -31.91 16.03
C SER A 428 -22.68 -31.27 15.25
N SER A 429 -22.42 -30.18 14.53
CA SER A 429 -23.42 -29.61 13.59
C SER A 429 -23.54 -30.40 12.30
N VAL A 430 -22.62 -31.32 12.03
CA VAL A 430 -22.50 -32.08 10.78
C VAL A 430 -22.72 -33.59 11.00
N SER A 431 -22.26 -34.14 12.12
CA SER A 431 -22.39 -35.56 12.44
C SER A 431 -22.53 -35.78 13.94
N ASN A 432 -23.28 -36.80 14.33
CA ASN A 432 -23.38 -37.26 15.71
C ASN A 432 -22.37 -38.36 16.05
N ARG A 433 -21.54 -38.77 15.08
CA ARG A 433 -20.52 -39.82 15.26
C ARG A 433 -19.14 -39.21 15.49
N SER A 434 -18.30 -39.95 16.21
CA SER A 434 -16.86 -39.63 16.27
C SER A 434 -16.25 -39.78 14.87
N VAL A 435 -15.25 -38.94 14.54
CA VAL A 435 -14.49 -39.06 13.27
C VAL A 435 -13.83 -40.43 13.16
N ASP A 436 -13.43 -41.01 14.29
CA ASP A 436 -12.77 -42.30 14.34
C ASP A 436 -13.70 -43.47 13.96
N ASP A 437 -15.01 -43.32 14.23
CA ASP A 437 -16.04 -44.31 13.93
C ASP A 437 -16.49 -44.28 12.47
N LEU A 438 -16.01 -43.30 11.69
CA LEU A 438 -16.34 -43.22 10.27
C LEU A 438 -15.67 -44.34 9.46
N LYS A 439 -16.41 -44.98 8.59
CA LYS A 439 -15.88 -45.93 7.61
C LYS A 439 -15.20 -45.19 6.45
N ALA A 440 -14.03 -44.62 6.72
CA ALA A 440 -13.22 -43.85 5.78
C ALA A 440 -11.74 -44.17 5.98
N ASN A 441 -10.93 -43.93 4.94
CA ASN A 441 -9.48 -44.03 5.10
C ASN A 441 -8.94 -42.87 5.95
N GLU A 442 -7.72 -43.01 6.46
CA GLU A 442 -7.10 -42.00 7.34
C GLU A 442 -6.87 -40.65 6.65
N GLU A 443 -6.69 -40.63 5.33
CA GLU A 443 -6.56 -39.37 4.58
C GLU A 443 -7.86 -38.54 4.69
N VAL A 444 -9.02 -39.18 4.51
CA VAL A 444 -10.32 -38.53 4.66
C VAL A 444 -10.57 -38.10 6.10
N LYS A 445 -10.27 -38.94 7.08
CA LYS A 445 -10.42 -38.59 8.50
C LYS A 445 -9.51 -37.42 8.90
N SER A 446 -8.27 -37.40 8.41
CA SER A 446 -7.34 -36.30 8.62
C SER A 446 -7.87 -34.99 8.03
N GLU A 447 -8.44 -35.04 6.82
CA GLU A 447 -9.03 -33.87 6.18
C GLU A 447 -10.25 -33.36 6.96
N ILE A 448 -11.10 -34.25 7.47
CA ILE A 448 -12.21 -33.88 8.35
C ILE A 448 -11.70 -33.19 9.61
N ARG A 449 -10.70 -33.78 10.28
CA ARG A 449 -10.11 -33.16 11.46
C ARG A 449 -9.56 -31.76 11.15
N ARG A 450 -8.85 -31.60 10.05
CA ARG A 450 -8.28 -30.33 9.59
C ARG A 450 -9.34 -29.22 9.41
N VAL A 451 -10.48 -29.57 8.86
CA VAL A 451 -11.55 -28.60 8.55
C VAL A 451 -12.43 -28.29 9.76
N PHE A 452 -12.76 -29.30 10.56
CA PHE A 452 -13.79 -29.19 11.60
C PHE A 452 -13.24 -28.99 13.00
N PHE A 453 -11.98 -29.33 13.26
CA PHE A 453 -11.33 -29.18 14.57
C PHE A 453 -10.12 -28.28 14.46
N PHE A 454 -10.25 -27.08 15.01
CA PHE A 454 -9.21 -26.08 14.92
C PHE A 454 -9.20 -25.15 16.13
N GLU A 455 -8.06 -24.55 16.36
CA GLU A 455 -7.82 -23.54 17.37
C GLU A 455 -7.58 -22.17 16.73
N SER A 456 -7.71 -21.12 17.56
CA SER A 456 -7.40 -19.76 17.19
C SER A 456 -5.94 -19.64 16.75
N ASN A 457 -5.68 -18.80 15.75
CA ASN A 457 -4.32 -18.53 15.31
C ASN A 457 -3.68 -17.45 16.22
N PRO A 458 -2.62 -17.78 16.98
CA PRO A 458 -2.02 -16.85 17.93
C PRO A 458 -1.34 -15.65 17.28
N SER A 459 -1.11 -15.69 15.97
CA SER A 459 -0.54 -14.55 15.24
C SER A 459 -1.54 -13.43 14.93
N VAL A 460 -2.84 -13.65 15.17
CA VAL A 460 -3.88 -12.65 14.90
C VAL A 460 -4.18 -11.84 16.16
N ASP A 461 -3.72 -10.60 16.20
CA ASP A 461 -3.97 -9.66 17.30
C ASP A 461 -5.27 -8.86 17.13
N ARG A 462 -5.71 -8.66 15.86
CA ARG A 462 -6.88 -7.84 15.56
C ARG A 462 -7.58 -8.26 14.28
N ILE A 463 -8.91 -8.19 14.28
CA ILE A 463 -9.70 -8.37 13.07
C ILE A 463 -10.57 -7.14 12.78
N VAL A 464 -10.71 -6.82 11.49
CA VAL A 464 -11.63 -5.80 10.97
C VAL A 464 -12.54 -6.47 9.97
N THR A 465 -13.83 -6.53 10.26
CA THR A 465 -14.82 -7.13 9.38
C THR A 465 -15.66 -6.05 8.70
N ILE A 466 -15.85 -6.17 7.40
CA ILE A 466 -16.55 -5.18 6.57
C ILE A 466 -17.75 -5.86 5.90
N ALA A 467 -18.96 -5.42 6.24
CA ALA A 467 -20.24 -5.93 5.68
C ALA A 467 -20.39 -7.45 5.77
N SER A 468 -19.97 -8.06 6.87
CA SER A 468 -19.97 -9.52 7.04
C SER A 468 -21.33 -10.04 7.53
N PRO A 469 -21.89 -11.10 6.92
CA PRO A 469 -23.25 -11.58 7.22
C PRO A 469 -23.26 -12.62 8.35
N TYR A 470 -23.06 -12.22 9.61
CA TYR A 470 -22.98 -13.13 10.78
C TYR A 470 -24.24 -13.96 11.00
N SER A 471 -25.42 -13.41 10.71
CA SER A 471 -26.71 -14.10 10.83
C SER A 471 -27.25 -14.62 9.49
N GLY A 472 -26.39 -14.68 8.48
CA GLY A 472 -26.74 -15.01 7.10
C GLY A 472 -27.47 -13.89 6.36
N SER A 473 -27.74 -14.08 5.09
CA SER A 473 -28.48 -13.12 4.28
C SER A 473 -29.98 -13.41 4.35
N SER A 474 -30.77 -12.45 4.82
CA SER A 474 -32.26 -12.54 4.79
C SER A 474 -32.85 -12.28 3.40
N LEU A 475 -32.05 -11.78 2.48
CA LEU A 475 -32.38 -11.58 1.07
C LEU A 475 -32.08 -12.83 0.24
N SER A 476 -32.22 -14.02 0.88
CA SER A 476 -31.90 -15.32 0.29
C SER A 476 -32.47 -15.54 -1.12
N ASN A 477 -33.59 -14.94 -1.47
CA ASN A 477 -34.17 -15.09 -2.81
C ASN A 477 -33.52 -14.21 -3.88
N ARG A 478 -33.06 -12.99 -3.54
CA ARG A 478 -32.33 -12.12 -4.48
C ARG A 478 -30.81 -12.34 -4.46
N PHE A 479 -30.26 -12.60 -3.29
CA PHE A 479 -28.85 -12.94 -3.11
C PHE A 479 -28.59 -14.33 -3.70
N THR A 480 -29.43 -15.33 -3.42
CA THR A 480 -29.36 -16.66 -4.03
C THR A 480 -29.70 -16.64 -5.52
N GLN A 481 -30.61 -15.80 -6.00
CA GLN A 481 -30.89 -15.65 -7.45
C GLN A 481 -29.73 -14.93 -8.17
N TRP A 482 -29.14 -13.92 -7.54
CA TRP A 482 -27.95 -13.26 -8.06
C TRP A 482 -26.74 -14.21 -8.08
N LEU A 483 -26.66 -15.14 -7.12
CA LEU A 483 -25.60 -16.12 -6.98
C LEU A 483 -25.86 -17.47 -7.66
N SER A 484 -27.12 -17.89 -7.81
CA SER A 484 -27.47 -19.17 -8.46
C SER A 484 -27.30 -19.17 -9.99
N GLY A 485 -26.98 -18.00 -10.57
CA GLY A 485 -26.60 -17.88 -11.98
C GLY A 485 -25.23 -18.46 -12.31
N SER A 486 -24.43 -18.87 -11.33
CA SER A 486 -23.09 -19.40 -11.53
C SER A 486 -23.04 -20.87 -11.15
N LEU A 487 -22.77 -21.74 -12.12
CA LEU A 487 -22.49 -23.16 -11.88
C LEU A 487 -21.27 -23.28 -10.95
N VAL A 488 -21.50 -23.66 -9.71
CA VAL A 488 -20.45 -23.90 -8.73
C VAL A 488 -20.00 -25.34 -8.85
N TRP A 489 -18.76 -25.51 -9.25
CA TRP A 489 -18.08 -26.81 -9.26
C TRP A 489 -17.35 -27.02 -7.95
N LEU A 490 -17.73 -28.06 -7.19
CA LEU A 490 -16.94 -28.51 -6.03
C LEU A 490 -15.64 -29.14 -6.51
N PRO A 491 -14.49 -28.84 -5.86
CA PRO A 491 -13.27 -29.61 -6.06
C PRO A 491 -13.54 -31.10 -5.76
N ALA A 492 -12.93 -32.01 -6.50
CA ALA A 492 -13.17 -33.45 -6.38
C ALA A 492 -12.97 -33.98 -4.94
N ARG A 493 -12.02 -33.40 -4.18
CA ARG A 493 -11.77 -33.72 -2.77
C ARG A 493 -12.94 -33.33 -1.86
N THR A 494 -13.48 -32.13 -2.00
CA THR A 494 -14.64 -31.66 -1.21
C THR A 494 -15.89 -32.52 -1.50
N TYR A 495 -16.05 -32.98 -2.73
CA TYR A 495 -17.11 -33.91 -3.11
C TYR A 495 -16.94 -35.29 -2.45
N GLN A 496 -15.71 -35.83 -2.42
CA GLN A 496 -15.43 -37.12 -1.75
C GLN A 496 -15.69 -37.07 -0.25
N LEU A 497 -15.28 -35.97 0.41
CA LEU A 497 -15.53 -35.75 1.83
C LEU A 497 -17.01 -35.67 2.16
N SER A 498 -17.76 -34.88 1.39
CA SER A 498 -19.21 -34.78 1.54
C SER A 498 -19.87 -36.15 1.39
N ARG A 499 -19.46 -36.92 0.38
CA ARG A 499 -20.00 -38.27 0.14
C ARG A 499 -19.76 -39.23 1.31
N VAL A 500 -18.57 -39.25 1.88
CA VAL A 500 -18.25 -40.13 3.04
C VAL A 500 -19.05 -39.75 4.28
N ILE A 501 -19.23 -38.46 4.54
CA ILE A 501 -20.05 -37.99 5.67
C ILE A 501 -21.52 -38.37 5.43
N PHE A 502 -22.00 -38.28 4.20
CA PHE A 502 -23.42 -38.50 3.84
C PHE A 502 -23.86 -39.95 3.71
N GLU A 503 -22.96 -40.86 3.31
CA GLU A 503 -23.33 -42.26 3.13
C GLU A 503 -23.45 -43.02 4.45
N GLN A 504 -23.05 -42.43 5.58
CA GLN A 504 -22.94 -43.11 6.87
C GLN A 504 -23.87 -42.61 7.98
N ASP A 505 -24.53 -41.45 7.79
CA ASP A 505 -25.45 -40.88 8.74
C ASP A 505 -26.94 -41.03 8.33
N ASP A 506 -27.84 -41.07 9.31
CA ASP A 506 -29.25 -41.38 9.14
C ASP A 506 -30.00 -40.29 8.34
N LYS A 507 -30.93 -40.69 7.48
CA LYS A 507 -31.63 -39.85 6.50
C LYS A 507 -32.35 -38.59 7.05
N SER A 508 -32.70 -38.57 8.34
CA SER A 508 -33.37 -37.43 8.97
C SER A 508 -32.53 -36.16 9.06
N TRP A 509 -31.22 -36.32 9.07
CA TRP A 509 -30.23 -35.25 9.11
C TRP A 509 -30.05 -34.57 7.74
N TRP A 510 -30.16 -35.33 6.65
CA TRP A 510 -30.07 -34.83 5.27
C TRP A 510 -31.13 -33.78 4.93
N GLU A 511 -32.34 -33.89 5.48
CA GLU A 511 -33.43 -32.92 5.27
C GLU A 511 -33.17 -31.59 6.03
N SER A 512 -32.44 -31.63 7.12
CA SER A 512 -32.06 -30.45 7.91
C SER A 512 -30.80 -29.73 7.39
N PHE A 513 -29.97 -30.48 6.69
CA PHE A 513 -28.68 -30.03 6.14
C PHE A 513 -28.71 -30.30 4.64
N SER A 514 -29.29 -29.40 3.85
CA SER A 514 -28.89 -29.30 2.47
C SER A 514 -27.39 -29.03 2.51
N ALA A 515 -26.60 -30.09 2.29
CA ALA A 515 -25.16 -30.05 2.47
C ALA A 515 -24.60 -28.82 1.77
N PRO A 516 -23.74 -28.03 2.44
CA PRO A 516 -23.15 -26.87 1.79
C PRO A 516 -22.31 -27.36 0.63
N ARG A 517 -22.91 -27.39 -0.56
CA ARG A 517 -22.24 -27.73 -1.81
C ARG A 517 -21.38 -26.57 -2.28
N THR A 518 -21.59 -25.41 -1.66
CA THR A 518 -21.00 -24.14 -2.09
C THR A 518 -20.77 -23.22 -0.89
N SER A 519 -19.97 -22.20 -1.07
CA SER A 519 -19.86 -21.08 -0.12
C SER A 519 -21.23 -20.48 0.24
N MET A 520 -22.19 -20.57 -0.66
CA MET A 520 -23.55 -20.05 -0.52
C MET A 520 -24.37 -20.78 0.53
N ASP A 521 -24.30 -22.10 0.49
CA ASP A 521 -24.99 -22.91 1.49
C ASP A 521 -24.42 -22.63 2.89
N SER A 522 -23.13 -22.30 2.96
CA SER A 522 -22.46 -21.86 4.19
C SER A 522 -22.98 -20.52 4.74
N LEU A 523 -23.57 -19.67 3.90
CA LEU A 523 -24.14 -18.37 4.27
C LEU A 523 -25.65 -18.44 4.57
N THR A 524 -26.25 -19.61 4.60
CA THR A 524 -27.65 -19.78 5.03
C THR A 524 -27.77 -19.64 6.55
N LYS A 525 -28.92 -19.16 7.04
CA LYS A 525 -29.19 -18.99 8.49
C LYS A 525 -29.03 -20.28 9.30
N LYS A 526 -29.19 -21.44 8.67
CA LYS A 526 -29.08 -22.78 9.29
C LYS A 526 -27.67 -23.34 9.26
N SER A 527 -26.70 -22.62 8.68
CA SER A 527 -25.31 -23.07 8.56
C SER A 527 -24.68 -23.31 9.93
N GLY A 528 -24.08 -24.50 10.13
CA GLY A 528 -23.31 -24.84 11.33
C GLY A 528 -22.12 -23.91 11.54
N VAL A 529 -21.50 -23.43 10.47
CA VAL A 529 -20.39 -22.46 10.53
C VAL A 529 -20.85 -21.10 11.07
N LEU A 530 -21.97 -20.55 10.55
CA LEU A 530 -22.51 -19.30 11.08
C LEU A 530 -22.99 -19.43 12.53
N ARG A 531 -23.50 -20.62 12.89
CA ARG A 531 -23.86 -20.93 14.27
C ARG A 531 -22.61 -20.92 15.17
N LEU A 532 -21.54 -21.60 14.77
CA LEU A 532 -20.26 -21.59 15.49
C LEU A 532 -19.77 -20.15 15.70
N ILE A 533 -19.73 -19.35 14.63
CA ILE A 533 -19.26 -17.95 14.65
C ILE A 533 -20.07 -17.11 15.65
N ARG A 534 -21.40 -17.25 15.69
CA ARG A 534 -22.26 -16.48 16.63
C ARG A 534 -22.17 -16.98 18.08
N GLU A 535 -21.98 -18.27 18.29
CA GLU A 535 -22.00 -18.90 19.62
C GLU A 535 -20.61 -18.99 20.28
N THR A 536 -19.56 -18.61 19.54
CA THR A 536 -18.19 -18.65 20.06
C THR A 536 -17.64 -17.24 20.18
N ARG A 537 -17.35 -16.85 21.42
CA ARG A 537 -16.76 -15.54 21.71
C ARG A 537 -15.33 -15.49 21.19
N ILE A 538 -14.97 -14.36 20.59
CA ILE A 538 -13.58 -14.04 20.26
C ILE A 538 -12.81 -13.85 21.58
N PRO A 539 -11.61 -14.40 21.74
CA PRO A 539 -10.79 -14.21 22.92
C PRO A 539 -10.54 -12.73 23.23
N ASP A 540 -10.44 -12.39 24.52
CA ASP A 540 -10.33 -11.00 24.97
C ASP A 540 -9.02 -10.31 24.54
N ASP A 541 -8.00 -11.08 24.18
CA ASP A 541 -6.71 -10.62 23.63
C ASP A 541 -6.77 -10.27 22.15
N VAL A 542 -7.84 -10.65 21.44
CA VAL A 542 -8.07 -10.29 20.03
C VAL A 542 -9.16 -9.22 19.93
N LYS A 543 -8.81 -8.05 19.43
CA LYS A 543 -9.81 -6.97 19.21
C LYS A 543 -10.55 -7.15 17.88
N HIS A 544 -11.87 -7.05 17.96
CA HIS A 544 -12.75 -7.11 16.80
C HIS A 544 -13.35 -5.73 16.50
N HIS A 545 -13.14 -5.23 15.29
CA HIS A 545 -13.77 -4.00 14.78
C HIS A 545 -14.70 -4.35 13.62
N ASN A 546 -15.88 -3.72 13.57
CA ASN A 546 -16.90 -4.00 12.59
C ASN A 546 -17.25 -2.76 11.76
N ILE A 547 -17.33 -2.89 10.44
CA ILE A 547 -17.77 -1.85 9.52
C ILE A 547 -19.01 -2.34 8.80
N VAL A 548 -20.12 -1.62 8.93
CA VAL A 548 -21.41 -2.00 8.35
C VAL A 548 -21.81 -1.06 7.22
N GLY A 549 -22.11 -1.61 6.05
CA GLY A 549 -22.62 -0.86 4.90
C GLY A 549 -24.15 -0.62 5.01
N ILE A 550 -24.59 0.58 4.62
CA ILE A 550 -26.01 0.91 4.49
C ILE A 550 -26.23 1.71 3.21
N SER A 551 -26.96 1.16 2.26
CA SER A 551 -27.36 1.87 1.03
C SER A 551 -28.86 2.13 0.93
N ARG A 552 -29.68 1.42 1.74
CA ARG A 552 -31.14 1.48 1.71
C ARG A 552 -31.74 1.33 3.11
N GLY A 553 -32.97 1.77 3.27
CA GLY A 553 -33.76 1.66 4.50
C GLY A 553 -34.00 3.01 5.17
N THR A 554 -35.20 3.20 5.71
CA THR A 554 -35.64 4.44 6.40
C THR A 554 -35.49 4.33 7.90
N SER A 555 -35.43 3.10 8.43
CA SER A 555 -35.24 2.81 9.86
C SER A 555 -34.14 1.76 10.04
N GLN A 556 -33.57 1.67 11.23
CA GLN A 556 -32.53 0.68 11.53
C GLN A 556 -32.97 -0.76 11.28
N ALA A 557 -34.26 -1.05 11.46
CA ALA A 557 -34.83 -2.38 11.20
C ALA A 557 -34.75 -2.78 9.70
N ASP A 558 -34.78 -1.77 8.81
CA ASP A 558 -34.80 -1.95 7.35
C ASP A 558 -33.44 -1.67 6.69
N TRP A 559 -32.45 -1.25 7.47
CA TRP A 559 -31.15 -0.91 6.93
C TRP A 559 -30.48 -2.12 6.27
N THR A 560 -29.93 -1.90 5.09
CA THR A 560 -29.19 -2.88 4.31
C THR A 560 -28.22 -2.20 3.35
N ASP A 561 -27.10 -2.86 3.06
CA ASP A 561 -26.19 -2.47 1.98
C ASP A 561 -26.64 -2.94 0.59
N GLY A 562 -27.83 -3.56 0.51
CA GLY A 562 -28.41 -4.16 -0.70
C GLY A 562 -28.23 -5.68 -0.78
N VAL A 563 -27.35 -6.27 0.00
CA VAL A 563 -27.04 -7.70 0.08
C VAL A 563 -27.20 -8.22 1.50
N VAL A 564 -26.63 -7.54 2.48
CA VAL A 564 -26.65 -7.91 3.90
C VAL A 564 -27.51 -6.90 4.66
N ALA A 565 -28.46 -7.40 5.46
CA ALA A 565 -29.23 -6.55 6.35
C ALA A 565 -28.37 -6.11 7.54
N TYR A 566 -28.56 -4.89 8.06
CA TYR A 566 -27.87 -4.37 9.22
C TYR A 566 -27.85 -5.34 10.40
N ARG A 567 -29.01 -5.86 10.77
CA ARG A 567 -29.16 -6.86 11.85
C ARG A 567 -28.34 -8.14 11.66
N SER A 568 -27.90 -8.43 10.44
CA SER A 568 -27.04 -9.57 10.13
C SER A 568 -25.56 -9.19 10.14
N ALA A 569 -25.24 -7.95 9.84
CA ALA A 569 -23.88 -7.43 9.83
C ALA A 569 -23.46 -6.83 11.17
N HIS A 570 -24.42 -6.45 12.01
CA HIS A 570 -24.18 -5.88 13.35
C HIS A 570 -23.56 -6.92 14.29
N CYS A 571 -22.57 -6.50 15.08
CA CYS A 571 -21.87 -7.30 16.06
C CYS A 571 -21.82 -6.57 17.40
N GLU A 572 -22.60 -7.05 18.39
CA GLU A 572 -22.69 -6.44 19.74
C GLU A 572 -21.37 -6.49 20.51
N ASP A 573 -20.58 -7.55 20.31
CA ASP A 573 -19.32 -7.79 21.01
C ASP A 573 -18.12 -7.12 20.32
N ALA A 574 -18.33 -6.32 19.26
CA ALA A 574 -17.25 -5.63 18.59
C ALA A 574 -16.68 -4.49 19.44
N SER A 575 -15.36 -4.35 19.50
CA SER A 575 -14.66 -3.26 20.19
C SER A 575 -15.02 -1.89 19.60
N SER A 576 -15.34 -1.82 18.32
CA SER A 576 -15.95 -0.66 17.65
C SER A 576 -16.81 -1.09 16.47
N GLU A 577 -17.87 -0.33 16.19
CA GLU A 577 -18.69 -0.48 14.98
C GLU A 577 -18.84 0.85 14.26
N LYS A 578 -18.54 0.86 12.95
CA LYS A 578 -18.67 2.02 12.06
C LYS A 578 -19.72 1.76 11.00
N ILE A 579 -20.70 2.65 10.90
CA ILE A 579 -21.70 2.63 9.82
C ILE A 579 -21.18 3.48 8.66
N VAL A 580 -21.20 2.90 7.44
CA VAL A 580 -20.78 3.54 6.19
C VAL A 580 -21.95 3.54 5.20
N ARG A 581 -22.25 4.68 4.61
CA ARG A 581 -23.33 4.82 3.62
C ARG A 581 -22.86 4.41 2.24
N ALA A 582 -22.81 3.09 2.01
CA ALA A 582 -22.36 2.49 0.75
C ALA A 582 -23.09 1.17 0.45
N SER A 583 -23.06 0.76 -0.82
CA SER A 583 -23.52 -0.56 -1.24
C SER A 583 -22.53 -1.65 -0.83
N HIS A 584 -22.98 -2.91 -0.81
CA HIS A 584 -22.15 -4.06 -0.41
C HIS A 584 -20.83 -4.17 -1.19
N SER A 585 -20.87 -3.93 -2.50
CA SER A 585 -19.70 -4.00 -3.38
C SER A 585 -18.79 -2.78 -3.30
N GLU A 586 -19.20 -1.69 -2.60
CA GLU A 586 -18.47 -0.44 -2.53
C GLU A 586 -17.98 -0.09 -1.13
N VAL A 587 -18.58 -0.68 -0.09
CA VAL A 587 -18.31 -0.31 1.31
C VAL A 587 -16.82 -0.41 1.66
N HIS A 588 -16.12 -1.45 1.22
CA HIS A 588 -14.70 -1.67 1.52
C HIS A 588 -13.75 -0.65 0.86
N ARG A 589 -14.19 0.02 -0.21
CA ARG A 589 -13.43 1.08 -0.89
C ARG A 589 -13.98 2.49 -0.62
N HIS A 590 -15.03 2.60 0.20
CA HIS A 590 -15.59 3.90 0.56
C HIS A 590 -14.60 4.68 1.44
N PRO A 591 -14.42 6.01 1.24
CA PRO A 591 -13.48 6.82 2.03
C PRO A 591 -13.66 6.69 3.54
N ASP A 592 -14.91 6.62 4.05
CA ASP A 592 -15.17 6.46 5.48
C ASP A 592 -14.73 5.09 6.02
N ALA A 593 -14.81 4.03 5.20
CA ALA A 593 -14.32 2.71 5.58
C ALA A 593 -12.79 2.69 5.59
N VAL A 594 -12.15 3.31 4.60
CA VAL A 594 -10.69 3.47 4.55
C VAL A 594 -10.19 4.27 5.74
N ALA A 595 -10.86 5.39 6.06
CA ALA A 595 -10.53 6.22 7.22
C ALA A 595 -10.67 5.45 8.54
N GLU A 596 -11.69 4.59 8.66
CA GLU A 596 -11.88 3.75 9.85
C GLU A 596 -10.80 2.66 9.95
N VAL A 597 -10.47 1.97 8.88
CA VAL A 597 -9.36 1.00 8.86
C VAL A 597 -8.04 1.71 9.21
N ARG A 598 -7.79 2.89 8.64
CA ARG A 598 -6.63 3.72 9.01
C ARG A 598 -6.59 4.02 10.50
N ARG A 599 -7.71 4.47 11.09
CA ARG A 599 -7.82 4.74 12.54
C ARG A 599 -7.48 3.51 13.36
N ILE A 600 -8.03 2.34 12.98
CA ILE A 600 -7.82 1.07 13.67
C ILE A 600 -6.35 0.66 13.62
N LEU A 601 -5.68 0.79 12.46
CA LEU A 601 -4.26 0.48 12.31
C LEU A 601 -3.39 1.40 13.17
N LEU A 602 -3.68 2.70 13.21
CA LEU A 602 -2.93 3.65 14.05
C LEU A 602 -3.15 3.39 15.55
N GLU A 603 -4.37 3.07 15.97
CA GLU A 603 -4.67 2.65 17.36
C GLU A 603 -3.91 1.37 17.72
N HIS A 604 -3.92 0.37 16.84
CA HIS A 604 -3.18 -0.88 17.02
C HIS A 604 -1.67 -0.62 17.17
N LEU A 605 -1.11 0.27 16.36
CA LEU A 605 0.30 0.62 16.44
C LEU A 605 0.67 1.24 17.79
N LEU A 606 -0.17 2.15 18.31
CA LEU A 606 0.04 2.75 19.63
C LEU A 606 0.00 1.68 20.75
N GLU A 607 -0.93 0.75 20.68
CA GLU A 607 -1.06 -0.32 21.68
C GLU A 607 0.11 -1.30 21.66
N THR A 608 0.56 -1.70 20.47
CA THR A 608 1.73 -2.60 20.32
C THR A 608 3.00 -1.92 20.81
N GLN A 609 3.16 -0.61 20.57
CA GLN A 609 4.27 0.17 21.10
C GLN A 609 4.23 0.24 22.63
N HIS A 610 3.06 0.48 23.25
CA HIS A 610 2.91 0.48 24.70
C HIS A 610 3.19 -0.90 25.33
N ARG A 611 2.79 -1.99 24.69
CA ARG A 611 3.09 -3.35 25.13
C ARG A 611 4.60 -3.63 25.14
N ARG A 612 5.33 -3.13 24.15
CA ARG A 612 6.80 -3.32 24.02
C ARG A 612 7.60 -2.38 24.91
N PHE A 613 7.14 -1.17 25.12
CA PHE A 613 7.78 -0.14 25.91
C PHE A 613 6.78 0.40 26.95
N PRO A 614 6.45 -0.37 28.01
CA PRO A 614 5.53 0.08 29.03
C PRO A 614 6.07 1.37 29.66
N VAL A 615 5.30 2.44 29.57
CA VAL A 615 5.61 3.70 30.26
C VAL A 615 5.51 3.40 31.76
N VAL A 616 6.63 3.27 32.43
CA VAL A 616 6.67 3.20 33.90
C VAL A 616 6.20 4.56 34.39
N PRO A 617 5.06 4.67 35.11
CA PRO A 617 4.64 5.92 35.64
C PRO A 617 5.71 6.43 36.61
N VAL A 618 6.34 7.55 36.28
CA VAL A 618 7.24 8.26 37.20
C VAL A 618 6.36 8.69 38.38
N LYS A 619 6.42 7.95 39.48
CA LYS A 619 5.84 8.42 40.75
C LYS A 619 6.64 9.67 41.16
N HIS A 620 6.10 10.83 40.86
CA HIS A 620 6.54 12.04 41.51
C HIS A 620 6.16 11.91 42.96
N THR A 621 7.08 11.40 43.80
CA THR A 621 7.04 11.63 45.23
C THR A 621 7.29 13.10 45.42
N VAL A 622 6.22 13.87 45.60
CA VAL A 622 6.31 15.22 46.16
C VAL A 622 6.66 14.99 47.62
N GLU A 623 7.94 15.02 47.94
CA GLU A 623 8.38 15.20 49.32
C GLU A 623 7.93 16.60 49.75
N ALA A 624 6.84 16.65 50.49
CA ALA A 624 6.43 17.86 51.20
C ALA A 624 7.49 18.14 52.27
N SER A 625 8.45 18.98 51.94
CA SER A 625 9.35 19.59 52.93
C SER A 625 8.55 20.50 53.83
N SER A 626 8.10 19.98 54.96
CA SER A 626 7.57 20.76 56.06
C SER A 626 8.73 21.40 56.87
N ALA A 627 9.26 22.49 56.33
CA ALA A 627 10.07 23.41 57.13
C ALA A 627 9.13 24.42 57.80
N ALA A 628 8.59 24.08 58.95
CA ALA A 628 8.00 25.03 59.89
C ALA A 628 9.11 25.89 60.47
N GLN A 629 9.31 27.10 59.93
CA GLN A 629 10.05 28.17 60.62
C GLN A 629 9.12 28.79 61.64
N THR A 630 9.39 28.46 62.93
CA THR A 630 8.87 29.21 64.08
C THR A 630 9.46 30.62 64.08
N CYS A 631 8.63 31.62 63.80
CA CYS A 631 8.95 33.02 64.11
C CYS A 631 8.82 33.27 65.61
N ASP A 632 9.91 33.62 66.24
CA ASP A 632 9.98 34.14 67.62
C ASP A 632 9.67 35.61 67.60
N PRO A 633 8.69 36.13 68.38
CA PRO A 633 8.33 37.53 68.41
C PRO A 633 8.96 38.22 69.63
N HIS A 634 10.19 38.72 69.55
CA HIS A 634 10.73 39.74 70.47
C HIS A 634 11.99 40.38 69.85
N MET A 635 11.81 41.60 69.38
CA MET A 635 12.65 42.78 69.65
C MET A 635 12.32 43.95 68.70
N ALA A 636 11.64 44.94 69.26
CA ALA A 636 11.81 46.31 68.86
C ALA A 636 12.77 47.00 69.92
N PRO A 637 13.41 48.12 69.68
CA PRO A 637 12.79 49.39 69.27
C PRO A 637 13.11 49.93 67.93
#